data_82b1ee6059a3b7ec1c31cdcdc2893bc9
#
_entry.id   82b1ee6059a3b7ec1c31cdcdc2893bc9
#
_cell.length_a   1.000
_cell.length_b   1.000
_cell.length_c   1.000
_cell.angle_alpha   90.00
_cell.angle_beta   90.00
_cell.angle_gamma   90.00
#
_symmetry.space_group_name_H-M   'P 1'
#
loop_
_entity.id
_entity.type
_entity.pdbx_description
1 polymer ?
#
loop_
_entity_poly.entity_id
_entity_poly.type
_entity_poly.pdbx_seq_one_letter_code
_entity_poly.pdbx_strand_id
1 'polypeptide(L)'
;MKKKIVLYIVLAGLIFSLAGCAEEAGQPEAGVQQENSAVSEEEFAGDGAWTILVYLCGTDLESGYGAATMDLGEMLDRDFGSQVRFVVQTGGCTQWQNEVLPEDAIARYEIINGDMQEISRMEQANMAESTTLKDFVTFGVENYGNNKLGLIMWDHGGGSVAGVCLDENYGSDTLDLAEIQQALDGIPRKFNFIGYDACLMGSVENAKMLSPFANYMIGSEELESGGGWDYAAIGAYLQENPGAPAADLGKEICDSFYKSCEALGEESTATLSVTDLSKIQKVCDEFGAVAESMKGSTENMETFGEIAKGIRKAQNYGGNTPSEGYSNMVDLGDMAKNIAGAVDTSALQAAISEAVIYQVKGANRRNANGLSVYYPLQIEDEGELKTFETVCVSDSYTDFIGTMVYGAANGSIEEYSGENDWSAADQSGHGLGLMTADQNQIQIAEEQHLNDDGYYTFTIAQESLPNVASVQYNLYMKFDDETPLVYLGSDNWLDYDDQTGVVTDTFQGYWPALPDGSLLSMYVVEESEDYTIFSSPIVLNGQETNLRFAYLYGETEDDGEWMVLGAWDGIDDESGQADKEMTEIKKGDVICPIYVVVDQESGETTEIKGDKYRVGKNFNITEPKLPEGEYYYSFGIDDLFGSTKYLDLISFWVNKKGKVGKL
;
A
#
# COMPACT_ATOMS: atom_id res chain seq x y z
N MET A 1 24.83 -8.79 38.33
CA MET A 1 23.73 -8.06 38.96
C MET A 1 22.58 -8.10 37.95
N LYS A 2 21.51 -8.82 38.26
CA LYS A 2 20.35 -8.88 37.38
C LYS A 2 19.65 -7.52 37.41
N LYS A 3 19.73 -6.75 36.33
CA LYS A 3 18.88 -5.58 36.15
C LYS A 3 17.52 -6.09 35.64
N LYS A 4 16.49 -5.99 36.47
CA LYS A 4 15.12 -6.18 36.03
C LYS A 4 14.73 -4.94 35.24
N ILE A 5 14.30 -5.14 34.00
CA ILE A 5 13.62 -4.12 33.24
C ILE A 5 12.29 -3.85 33.94
N VAL A 6 12.13 -2.67 34.49
CA VAL A 6 10.83 -2.21 35.01
C VAL A 6 10.21 -1.37 33.91
N LEU A 7 9.41 -2.04 33.09
CA LEU A 7 8.59 -1.39 32.08
C LEU A 7 7.46 -0.66 32.81
N TYR A 8 7.39 0.65 32.74
CA TYR A 8 6.22 1.42 33.16
C TYR A 8 5.21 1.41 32.03
N ILE A 9 4.37 0.39 32.02
CA ILE A 9 3.17 0.38 31.17
C ILE A 9 2.17 1.34 31.83
N VAL A 10 1.93 2.47 31.22
CA VAL A 10 0.77 3.31 31.54
C VAL A 10 -0.43 2.67 30.85
N LEU A 11 -1.02 1.69 31.51
CA LEU A 11 -2.30 1.12 31.11
C LEU A 11 -3.39 2.16 31.37
N ALA A 12 -3.82 2.89 30.37
CA ALA A 12 -5.09 3.61 30.38
C ALA A 12 -6.23 2.60 30.12
N GLY A 13 -6.56 1.82 31.12
CA GLY A 13 -7.72 0.93 31.10
C GLY A 13 -9.01 1.73 31.00
N LEU A 14 -9.67 1.72 29.86
CA LEU A 14 -11.08 2.09 29.71
C LEU A 14 -11.90 0.82 29.45
N ILE A 15 -12.44 0.27 30.54
CA ILE A 15 -13.49 -0.75 30.47
C ILE A 15 -14.76 -0.06 29.96
N PHE A 16 -15.17 -0.31 28.75
CA PHE A 16 -16.53 -0.05 28.29
C PHE A 16 -17.33 -1.37 28.29
N SER A 17 -18.22 -1.49 29.26
CA SER A 17 -19.30 -2.45 29.22
C SER A 17 -20.38 -1.95 28.26
N LEU A 18 -20.54 -2.58 27.10
CA LEU A 18 -21.74 -2.49 26.28
C LEU A 18 -22.42 -3.86 26.26
N ALA A 19 -23.59 -3.88 26.85
CA ALA A 19 -24.52 -5.00 26.76
C ALA A 19 -25.38 -4.83 25.51
N GLY A 20 -25.37 -5.83 24.65
CA GLY A 20 -26.54 -6.33 23.95
C GLY A 20 -26.89 -5.73 22.61
N CYS A 21 -26.57 -6.43 21.54
CA CYS A 21 -27.56 -7.06 20.64
C CYS A 21 -26.77 -7.97 19.72
N ALA A 22 -27.03 -9.26 19.81
CA ALA A 22 -26.48 -10.24 18.90
C ALA A 22 -27.33 -10.23 17.63
N GLU A 23 -26.77 -9.83 16.51
CA GLU A 23 -27.14 -10.29 15.18
C GLU A 23 -26.00 -11.17 14.67
N GLU A 24 -26.38 -12.29 14.05
CA GLU A 24 -25.47 -13.34 13.63
C GLU A 24 -24.51 -12.80 12.57
N ALA A 25 -23.28 -12.52 12.97
CA ALA A 25 -22.18 -12.35 12.03
C ALA A 25 -21.96 -13.67 11.30
N GLY A 26 -21.94 -13.62 9.97
CA GLY A 26 -21.60 -14.77 9.14
C GLY A 26 -20.23 -15.31 9.54
N GLN A 27 -20.14 -16.63 9.69
CA GLN A 27 -18.88 -17.31 9.94
C GLN A 27 -17.91 -16.98 8.81
N PRO A 28 -16.63 -16.71 9.11
CA PRO A 28 -15.60 -16.61 8.07
C PRO A 28 -15.60 -17.94 7.29
N GLU A 29 -15.59 -17.86 5.98
CA GLU A 29 -15.45 -19.05 5.13
C GLU A 29 -14.14 -19.73 5.51
N ALA A 30 -14.24 -20.93 6.05
CA ALA A 30 -13.10 -21.76 6.38
C ALA A 30 -12.28 -21.97 5.10
N GLY A 31 -11.03 -21.53 5.13
CA GLY A 31 -10.08 -21.69 4.04
C GLY A 31 -10.09 -23.14 3.55
N VAL A 32 -10.10 -23.31 2.25
CA VAL A 32 -10.03 -24.61 1.60
C VAL A 32 -8.71 -25.27 2.00
N GLN A 33 -8.77 -26.22 2.92
CA GLN A 33 -7.64 -27.09 3.25
C GLN A 33 -7.41 -28.02 2.05
N GLN A 34 -6.47 -27.67 1.19
CA GLN A 34 -5.83 -28.65 0.32
C GLN A 34 -4.76 -29.37 1.14
N GLU A 35 -4.95 -30.68 1.36
CA GLU A 35 -3.87 -31.56 1.81
C GLU A 35 -2.80 -31.64 0.73
N ASN A 36 -1.84 -30.72 0.76
CA ASN A 36 -0.64 -30.81 -0.06
C ASN A 36 0.42 -31.61 0.68
N SER A 37 0.97 -32.60 -0.02
CA SER A 37 2.10 -33.40 0.43
C SER A 37 3.28 -32.52 0.78
N ALA A 38 3.62 -32.47 2.08
CA ALA A 38 4.74 -31.72 2.62
C ALA A 38 6.04 -32.03 1.85
N VAL A 39 6.70 -30.99 1.36
CA VAL A 39 8.11 -31.07 0.95
C VAL A 39 8.88 -31.53 2.18
N SER A 40 9.71 -32.58 2.04
CA SER A 40 10.52 -33.07 3.14
C SER A 40 11.49 -31.97 3.58
N GLU A 41 11.22 -31.35 4.74
CA GLU A 41 12.23 -30.54 5.43
C GLU A 41 13.46 -31.44 5.64
N GLU A 42 14.65 -31.01 5.20
CA GLU A 42 15.88 -31.73 5.53
C GLU A 42 15.95 -31.89 7.06
N GLU A 43 16.10 -33.13 7.54
CA GLU A 43 16.23 -33.41 8.97
C GLU A 43 17.49 -32.73 9.49
N PHE A 44 17.31 -31.59 10.18
CA PHE A 44 18.39 -30.96 10.92
C PHE A 44 18.77 -31.84 12.11
N ALA A 45 20.09 -32.02 12.30
CA ALA A 45 20.64 -32.82 13.39
C ALA A 45 20.52 -32.17 14.78
N GLY A 46 19.77 -31.03 14.88
CA GLY A 46 19.53 -30.29 16.13
C GLY A 46 18.39 -30.90 16.96
N ASP A 47 18.24 -30.38 18.16
CA ASP A 47 17.24 -30.80 19.14
C ASP A 47 15.79 -30.34 18.83
N GLY A 48 15.56 -29.75 17.64
CA GLY A 48 14.26 -29.23 17.20
C GLY A 48 13.96 -27.81 17.69
N ALA A 49 14.92 -27.14 18.34
CA ALA A 49 14.77 -25.76 18.82
C ALA A 49 14.64 -24.77 17.66
N TRP A 50 13.88 -23.70 17.89
CA TRP A 50 13.78 -22.55 17.00
C TRP A 50 14.67 -21.40 17.44
N THR A 51 15.35 -20.77 16.50
CA THR A 51 16.00 -19.47 16.67
C THR A 51 15.43 -18.51 15.63
N ILE A 52 14.80 -17.45 16.08
CA ILE A 52 14.28 -16.36 15.25
C ILE A 52 15.28 -15.21 15.31
N LEU A 53 15.91 -14.90 14.18
CA LEU A 53 16.74 -13.72 14.02
C LEU A 53 15.82 -12.55 13.69
N VAL A 54 15.93 -11.45 14.42
CA VAL A 54 15.13 -10.23 14.20
C VAL A 54 16.10 -9.09 13.87
N TYR A 55 16.04 -8.61 12.65
CA TYR A 55 16.77 -7.43 12.19
C TYR A 55 15.89 -6.22 12.45
N LEU A 56 16.06 -5.61 13.62
CA LEU A 56 15.21 -4.57 14.17
C LEU A 56 15.78 -3.20 13.84
N CYS A 57 15.37 -2.64 12.71
CA CYS A 57 15.69 -1.27 12.30
C CYS A 57 14.61 -0.35 12.86
N GLY A 58 14.93 0.41 13.92
CA GLY A 58 13.89 1.05 14.74
C GLY A 58 13.20 2.24 14.11
N THR A 59 13.89 2.98 13.26
CA THR A 59 13.42 4.20 12.59
C THR A 59 12.61 5.16 13.48
N ASP A 60 11.75 5.95 12.87
CA ASP A 60 10.74 6.79 13.53
C ASP A 60 9.64 5.96 14.21
N LEU A 61 9.40 4.71 13.78
CA LEU A 61 8.52 3.78 14.48
C LEU A 61 8.96 3.57 15.94
N GLU A 62 10.28 3.57 16.19
CA GLU A 62 10.79 3.53 17.56
C GLU A 62 10.95 4.94 18.14
N SER A 63 11.59 5.86 17.42
CA SER A 63 11.92 7.20 17.97
C SER A 63 10.66 8.03 18.23
N GLY A 64 9.62 7.89 17.41
CA GLY A 64 8.33 8.56 17.53
C GLY A 64 7.31 7.80 18.40
N TYR A 65 7.19 6.48 18.19
CA TYR A 65 6.07 5.68 18.71
C TYR A 65 6.48 4.61 19.72
N GLY A 66 7.76 4.19 19.75
CA GLY A 66 8.24 3.16 20.66
C GLY A 66 7.80 1.74 20.26
N ALA A 67 7.47 1.53 18.98
CA ALA A 67 6.93 0.27 18.48
C ALA A 67 7.91 -0.90 18.67
N ALA A 68 9.19 -0.70 18.32
CA ALA A 68 10.22 -1.72 18.54
C ALA A 68 10.43 -2.06 20.04
N THR A 69 10.30 -1.07 20.92
CA THR A 69 10.30 -1.27 22.38
C THR A 69 9.11 -2.11 22.83
N MET A 70 7.93 -1.95 22.22
CA MET A 70 6.74 -2.78 22.53
C MET A 70 6.97 -4.23 22.11
N ASP A 71 7.46 -4.48 20.91
CA ASP A 71 7.72 -5.83 20.39
C ASP A 71 8.82 -6.58 21.16
N LEU A 72 9.85 -5.86 21.57
CA LEU A 72 10.85 -6.41 22.52
C LEU A 72 10.19 -6.76 23.87
N GLY A 73 9.20 -5.98 24.31
CA GLY A 73 8.40 -6.28 25.49
C GLY A 73 7.62 -7.59 25.33
N GLU A 74 7.04 -7.84 24.16
CA GLU A 74 6.34 -9.08 23.83
C GLU A 74 7.25 -10.30 23.81
N MET A 75 8.46 -10.17 23.22
CA MET A 75 9.49 -11.22 23.25
C MET A 75 9.93 -11.56 24.69
N LEU A 76 9.72 -10.65 25.63
CA LEU A 76 10.05 -10.77 27.05
C LEU A 76 8.85 -11.04 27.96
N ASP A 77 7.61 -11.06 27.43
CA ASP A 77 6.37 -11.17 28.21
C ASP A 77 6.37 -12.36 29.17
N ARG A 78 6.95 -13.48 28.72
CA ARG A 78 7.06 -14.70 29.53
C ARG A 78 8.31 -15.50 29.19
N ASP A 79 8.57 -16.51 30.03
CA ASP A 79 9.57 -17.55 29.74
C ASP A 79 8.98 -18.57 28.73
N PHE A 80 9.42 -18.49 27.48
CA PHE A 80 9.07 -19.45 26.43
C PHE A 80 9.88 -20.75 26.47
N GLY A 81 10.79 -20.90 27.45
CA GLY A 81 11.66 -22.06 27.60
C GLY A 81 12.91 -22.00 26.72
N SER A 82 13.75 -23.05 26.85
CA SER A 82 15.04 -23.09 26.15
C SER A 82 14.96 -23.50 24.67
N GLN A 83 13.79 -23.94 24.21
CA GLN A 83 13.56 -24.36 22.84
C GLN A 83 13.17 -23.20 21.91
N VAL A 84 12.91 -22.01 22.46
CA VAL A 84 12.58 -20.80 21.72
C VAL A 84 13.60 -19.73 22.04
N ARG A 85 14.17 -19.15 21.02
CA ARG A 85 15.17 -18.08 21.14
C ARG A 85 14.90 -17.01 20.11
N PHE A 86 14.91 -15.75 20.57
CA PHE A 86 15.04 -14.60 19.69
C PHE A 86 16.47 -14.07 19.77
N VAL A 87 17.04 -13.75 18.61
CA VAL A 87 18.33 -13.06 18.50
C VAL A 87 18.08 -11.77 17.75
N VAL A 88 18.17 -10.65 18.45
CA VAL A 88 17.76 -9.36 17.93
C VAL A 88 19.00 -8.50 17.69
N GLN A 89 19.17 -7.95 16.48
CA GLN A 89 20.09 -6.84 16.21
C GLN A 89 19.28 -5.55 16.19
N THR A 90 19.73 -4.54 16.94
CA THR A 90 19.06 -3.25 17.11
C THR A 90 19.90 -2.11 16.56
N GLY A 91 19.26 -1.14 15.89
CA GLY A 91 19.86 0.06 15.30
C GLY A 91 18.79 0.84 14.54
N GLY A 92 19.20 1.81 13.71
CA GLY A 92 18.35 2.49 12.73
C GLY A 92 17.53 3.66 13.24
N CYS A 93 17.34 3.85 14.56
CA CYS A 93 16.60 4.96 15.13
C CYS A 93 17.52 5.99 15.81
N THR A 94 17.05 7.23 15.88
CA THR A 94 17.77 8.33 16.56
C THR A 94 17.57 8.31 18.07
N GLN A 95 16.51 7.68 18.56
CA GLN A 95 16.20 7.56 19.99
C GLN A 95 15.43 6.28 20.27
N TRP A 96 15.84 5.53 21.31
CA TRP A 96 15.08 4.41 21.86
C TRP A 96 14.11 4.88 22.95
N GLN A 97 12.88 4.42 22.93
CA GLN A 97 11.88 4.70 23.98
C GLN A 97 12.06 3.83 25.24
N ASN A 98 13.27 3.31 25.43
CA ASN A 98 13.68 2.56 26.61
C ASN A 98 15.10 2.96 27.06
N GLU A 99 15.46 2.65 28.31
CA GLU A 99 16.76 2.99 28.91
C GLU A 99 17.82 1.86 28.73
N VAL A 100 17.53 0.82 27.94
CA VAL A 100 18.35 -0.40 27.86
C VAL A 100 19.21 -0.42 26.61
N LEU A 101 18.62 -0.03 25.47
CA LEU A 101 19.26 -0.08 24.17
C LEU A 101 20.16 1.16 23.95
N PRO A 102 21.33 1.00 23.29
CA PRO A 102 22.22 2.12 23.01
C PRO A 102 21.73 2.91 21.79
N GLU A 103 21.73 4.24 21.89
CA GLU A 103 21.39 5.14 20.78
C GLU A 103 22.54 5.34 19.79
N ASP A 104 23.80 5.05 20.20
CA ASP A 104 25.02 5.35 19.46
C ASP A 104 25.78 4.08 18.99
N ALA A 105 25.10 2.94 18.94
CA ALA A 105 25.72 1.67 18.61
C ALA A 105 24.71 0.66 18.08
N ILE A 106 25.15 -0.22 17.19
CA ILE A 106 24.43 -1.47 16.89
C ILE A 106 24.71 -2.45 18.03
N ALA A 107 23.67 -3.10 18.55
CA ALA A 107 23.80 -4.12 19.58
C ALA A 107 23.02 -5.38 19.23
N ARG A 108 23.54 -6.54 19.67
CA ARG A 108 22.87 -7.83 19.53
C ARG A 108 22.48 -8.37 20.87
N TYR A 109 21.28 -8.87 20.96
CA TYR A 109 20.70 -9.44 22.17
C TYR A 109 20.22 -10.86 21.90
N GLU A 110 20.42 -11.73 22.89
CA GLU A 110 19.75 -13.04 22.95
C GLU A 110 18.63 -12.97 23.97
N ILE A 111 17.42 -13.34 23.56
CA ILE A 111 16.25 -13.45 24.43
C ILE A 111 15.90 -14.93 24.53
N ILE A 112 16.08 -15.50 25.72
CA ILE A 112 15.83 -16.90 26.05
C ILE A 112 15.42 -17.04 27.51
N ASN A 113 14.52 -17.95 27.82
CA ASN A 113 14.01 -18.18 29.18
C ASN A 113 13.48 -16.89 29.86
N GLY A 114 12.88 -15.98 29.11
CA GLY A 114 12.37 -14.70 29.60
C GLY A 114 13.44 -13.70 30.07
N ASP A 115 14.69 -13.89 29.66
CA ASP A 115 15.84 -13.02 30.02
C ASP A 115 16.51 -12.51 28.71
N MET A 116 16.80 -11.20 28.66
CA MET A 116 17.51 -10.58 27.54
C MET A 116 18.96 -10.32 27.94
N GLN A 117 19.89 -10.81 27.14
CA GLN A 117 21.32 -10.66 27.35
C GLN A 117 21.99 -10.01 26.15
N GLU A 118 22.76 -8.94 26.38
CA GLU A 118 23.60 -8.36 25.33
C GLU A 118 24.72 -9.37 24.97
N ILE A 119 24.78 -9.77 23.69
CA ILE A 119 25.75 -10.69 23.16
C ILE A 119 26.99 -9.92 22.65
N SER A 120 26.74 -8.82 21.92
CA SER A 120 27.77 -7.97 21.33
C SER A 120 27.25 -6.55 21.12
N ARG A 121 28.19 -5.61 21.11
CA ARG A 121 27.98 -4.21 20.79
C ARG A 121 29.05 -3.78 19.81
N MET A 122 28.64 -3.09 18.74
CA MET A 122 29.50 -2.63 17.64
C MET A 122 29.35 -1.11 17.51
N GLU A 123 30.30 -0.49 16.81
CA GLU A 123 30.13 0.91 16.43
C GLU A 123 28.85 1.09 15.60
N GLN A 124 28.26 2.28 15.65
CA GLN A 124 27.08 2.61 14.84
C GLN A 124 27.42 2.41 13.36
N ALA A 125 26.53 1.76 12.64
CA ALA A 125 26.62 1.52 11.21
C ALA A 125 25.22 1.59 10.61
N ASN A 126 25.14 1.86 9.33
CA ASN A 126 23.90 1.93 8.59
C ASN A 126 23.18 0.56 8.59
N MET A 127 21.98 0.50 9.14
CA MET A 127 21.15 -0.71 9.12
C MET A 127 20.58 -1.00 7.71
N ALA A 128 20.55 0.00 6.83
CA ALA A 128 20.16 -0.15 5.43
C ALA A 128 21.30 -0.60 4.49
N GLU A 129 22.47 -0.95 5.01
CA GLU A 129 23.58 -1.46 4.20
C GLU A 129 23.60 -2.99 4.15
N SER A 130 23.75 -3.54 2.94
CA SER A 130 23.86 -5.00 2.72
C SER A 130 24.93 -5.67 3.60
N THR A 131 26.02 -4.96 3.90
CA THR A 131 27.12 -5.46 4.73
C THR A 131 26.73 -5.62 6.20
N THR A 132 25.89 -4.73 6.72
CA THR A 132 25.38 -4.78 8.10
C THR A 132 24.41 -5.95 8.29
N LEU A 133 23.48 -6.13 7.34
CA LEU A 133 22.58 -7.28 7.32
C LEU A 133 23.37 -8.60 7.18
N LYS A 134 24.36 -8.64 6.26
CA LYS A 134 25.20 -9.83 6.05
C LYS A 134 25.96 -10.25 7.31
N ASP A 135 26.51 -9.30 8.05
CA ASP A 135 27.22 -9.58 9.30
C ASP A 135 26.30 -10.20 10.35
N PHE A 136 25.06 -9.69 10.45
CA PHE A 136 24.04 -10.26 11.36
C PHE A 136 23.61 -11.66 10.95
N VAL A 137 23.28 -11.85 9.68
CA VAL A 137 22.84 -13.16 9.15
C VAL A 137 23.96 -14.20 9.29
N THR A 138 25.21 -13.82 8.98
CA THR A 138 26.38 -14.69 9.15
C THR A 138 26.54 -15.09 10.61
N PHE A 139 26.47 -14.11 11.53
CA PHE A 139 26.53 -14.37 12.96
C PHE A 139 25.44 -15.37 13.40
N GLY A 140 24.19 -15.17 12.93
CA GLY A 140 23.08 -16.05 13.24
C GLY A 140 23.31 -17.49 12.79
N VAL A 141 23.76 -17.66 11.54
CA VAL A 141 24.01 -19.00 10.97
C VAL A 141 25.21 -19.68 11.63
N GLU A 142 26.28 -18.96 11.92
CA GLU A 142 27.48 -19.54 12.58
C GLU A 142 27.19 -20.00 14.01
N ASN A 143 26.39 -19.26 14.77
CA ASN A 143 26.15 -19.55 16.18
C ASN A 143 24.93 -20.45 16.42
N TYR A 144 23.92 -20.41 15.55
CA TYR A 144 22.64 -21.09 15.73
C TYR A 144 22.25 -21.99 14.56
N GLY A 145 23.15 -22.22 13.61
CA GLY A 145 22.87 -22.99 12.38
C GLY A 145 22.46 -24.45 12.58
N ASN A 146 22.55 -25.00 13.80
CA ASN A 146 22.02 -26.32 14.12
C ASN A 146 20.51 -26.33 14.47
N ASN A 147 19.91 -25.15 14.66
CA ASN A 147 18.51 -24.97 14.96
C ASN A 147 17.69 -24.75 13.68
N LYS A 148 16.36 -24.81 13.78
CA LYS A 148 15.49 -24.20 12.78
C LYS A 148 15.69 -22.67 12.87
N LEU A 149 15.89 -22.02 11.72
CA LEU A 149 16.15 -20.60 11.64
C LEU A 149 15.04 -19.87 10.91
N GLY A 150 14.44 -18.86 11.55
CA GLY A 150 13.71 -17.78 10.92
C GLY A 150 14.54 -16.50 10.87
N LEU A 151 14.31 -15.66 9.87
CA LEU A 151 14.77 -14.27 9.82
C LEU A 151 13.55 -13.40 9.65
N ILE A 152 13.40 -12.37 10.49
CA ILE A 152 12.39 -11.33 10.38
C ILE A 152 13.11 -10.00 10.18
N MET A 153 12.75 -9.29 9.13
CA MET A 153 13.12 -7.89 8.91
C MET A 153 11.98 -7.02 9.41
N TRP A 154 12.29 -6.11 10.31
CA TRP A 154 11.33 -5.30 11.04
C TRP A 154 11.56 -3.83 10.77
N ASP A 155 10.60 -3.15 10.16
CA ASP A 155 10.57 -1.70 9.92
C ASP A 155 9.38 -1.30 9.02
N HIS A 156 9.48 -0.10 8.39
CA HIS A 156 8.74 0.25 7.20
C HIS A 156 9.10 -0.63 6.00
N GLY A 157 8.21 -0.69 5.02
CA GLY A 157 8.43 -1.37 3.76
C GLY A 157 7.81 -0.61 2.58
N GLY A 158 8.48 -0.65 1.43
CA GLY A 158 8.09 0.04 0.20
C GLY A 158 7.94 -0.89 -1.01
N GLY A 159 7.70 -2.20 -0.75
CA GLY A 159 7.48 -3.17 -1.83
C GLY A 159 8.73 -3.53 -2.62
N SER A 160 8.54 -3.78 -3.92
CA SER A 160 9.60 -4.34 -4.77
C SER A 160 10.71 -3.36 -5.12
N VAL A 161 10.45 -2.07 -5.06
CA VAL A 161 11.38 -1.02 -5.51
C VAL A 161 12.06 -0.33 -4.34
N ALA A 162 11.30 0.12 -3.34
CA ALA A 162 11.85 0.86 -2.21
C ALA A 162 12.39 -0.05 -1.08
N GLY A 163 12.09 -1.35 -1.10
CA GLY A 163 12.65 -2.31 -0.16
C GLY A 163 12.17 -2.16 1.28
N VAL A 164 13.07 -2.28 2.26
CA VAL A 164 12.76 -2.34 3.71
C VAL A 164 13.90 -1.76 4.55
N CYS A 165 13.68 -1.49 5.82
CA CYS A 165 14.72 -1.09 6.79
C CYS A 165 15.31 0.30 6.51
N LEU A 166 14.53 1.34 6.80
CA LEU A 166 14.96 2.74 6.74
C LEU A 166 15.82 3.12 7.95
N ASP A 167 17.01 3.71 7.74
CA ASP A 167 17.86 4.15 8.84
C ASP A 167 17.85 5.68 9.00
N GLU A 168 17.19 6.20 10.05
CA GLU A 168 17.13 7.64 10.36
C GLU A 168 18.52 8.30 10.52
N ASN A 169 19.55 7.54 10.93
CA ASN A 169 20.87 8.08 11.19
C ASN A 169 21.68 8.29 9.90
N TYR A 170 21.22 7.73 8.78
CA TYR A 170 21.92 7.71 7.50
C TYR A 170 21.12 8.31 6.35
N GLY A 171 20.26 9.31 6.65
CA GLY A 171 19.53 10.07 5.64
C GLY A 171 18.39 9.26 5.02
N SER A 172 17.71 8.47 5.83
CA SER A 172 16.59 7.61 5.41
C SER A 172 16.96 6.61 4.31
N ASP A 173 18.20 6.12 4.34
CA ASP A 173 18.67 5.05 3.45
C ASP A 173 17.90 3.75 3.69
N THR A 174 17.64 2.96 2.63
CA THR A 174 16.81 1.75 2.66
C THR A 174 17.52 0.55 2.04
N LEU A 175 17.22 -0.66 2.51
CA LEU A 175 17.68 -1.92 1.90
C LEU A 175 16.78 -2.28 0.71
N ASP A 176 17.26 -2.10 -0.52
CA ASP A 176 16.59 -2.63 -1.68
C ASP A 176 16.72 -4.17 -1.83
N LEU A 177 15.94 -4.76 -2.75
CA LEU A 177 15.95 -6.22 -2.94
C LEU A 177 17.31 -6.75 -3.42
N ALA A 178 18.08 -5.97 -4.17
CA ALA A 178 19.40 -6.37 -4.66
C ALA A 178 20.43 -6.38 -3.50
N GLU A 179 20.33 -5.44 -2.57
CA GLU A 179 21.14 -5.37 -1.37
C GLU A 179 20.81 -6.50 -0.38
N ILE A 180 19.53 -6.83 -0.21
CA ILE A 180 19.10 -7.99 0.56
C ILE A 180 19.67 -9.27 -0.06
N GLN A 181 19.57 -9.42 -1.39
CA GLN A 181 20.18 -10.54 -2.10
C GLN A 181 21.70 -10.61 -1.85
N GLN A 182 22.39 -9.48 -1.96
CA GLN A 182 23.84 -9.40 -1.71
C GLN A 182 24.19 -9.79 -0.27
N ALA A 183 23.39 -9.41 0.70
CA ALA A 183 23.58 -9.78 2.10
C ALA A 183 23.44 -11.30 2.32
N LEU A 184 22.46 -11.92 1.66
CA LEU A 184 22.18 -13.36 1.79
C LEU A 184 23.12 -14.23 0.94
N ASP A 185 23.78 -13.66 -0.06
CA ASP A 185 24.68 -14.40 -0.93
C ASP A 185 25.87 -14.98 -0.18
N GLY A 186 26.11 -16.28 -0.41
CA GLY A 186 27.20 -17.05 0.22
C GLY A 186 26.87 -17.57 1.62
N ILE A 187 25.67 -17.33 2.14
CA ILE A 187 25.19 -17.96 3.38
C ILE A 187 25.05 -19.48 3.14
N PRO A 188 25.66 -20.34 3.97
CA PRO A 188 25.85 -21.76 3.65
C PRO A 188 24.60 -22.64 3.83
N ARG A 189 23.46 -22.04 4.20
CA ARG A 189 22.20 -22.77 4.40
C ARG A 189 20.98 -21.90 4.11
N LYS A 190 19.85 -22.52 3.79
CA LYS A 190 18.57 -21.83 3.71
C LYS A 190 17.97 -21.59 5.10
N PHE A 191 17.26 -20.49 5.22
CA PHE A 191 16.33 -20.25 6.32
C PHE A 191 15.09 -21.12 6.18
N ASN A 192 14.48 -21.50 7.29
CA ASN A 192 13.20 -22.16 7.27
C ASN A 192 12.09 -21.18 6.80
N PHE A 193 12.18 -19.92 7.21
CA PHE A 193 11.44 -18.82 6.59
C PHE A 193 12.23 -17.51 6.68
N ILE A 194 11.93 -16.58 5.77
CA ILE A 194 12.26 -15.16 5.89
C ILE A 194 10.94 -14.41 5.87
N GLY A 195 10.73 -13.53 6.84
CA GLY A 195 9.51 -12.75 7.01
C GLY A 195 9.80 -11.26 7.10
N TYR A 196 8.79 -10.49 6.81
CA TYR A 196 8.81 -9.04 6.88
C TYR A 196 7.67 -8.57 7.79
N ASP A 197 8.01 -8.08 8.95
CA ASP A 197 7.13 -7.27 9.77
C ASP A 197 7.23 -5.83 9.27
N ALA A 198 6.68 -5.64 8.08
CA ALA A 198 6.83 -4.44 7.25
C ALA A 198 5.78 -4.42 6.14
N CYS A 199 5.34 -3.22 5.75
CA CYS A 199 4.36 -2.98 4.70
C CYS A 199 4.83 -3.47 3.33
N LEU A 200 3.92 -3.91 2.46
CA LEU A 200 4.08 -4.09 1.01
C LEU A 200 5.09 -5.17 0.56
N MET A 201 5.73 -5.91 1.47
CA MET A 201 6.82 -6.84 1.12
C MET A 201 6.33 -8.20 0.58
N GLY A 202 5.03 -8.44 0.50
CA GLY A 202 4.43 -9.65 -0.05
C GLY A 202 4.40 -9.70 -1.58
N SER A 203 5.51 -9.44 -2.27
CA SER A 203 5.56 -9.35 -3.74
C SER A 203 6.21 -10.56 -4.41
N VAL A 204 5.89 -10.76 -5.71
CA VAL A 204 6.46 -11.85 -6.51
C VAL A 204 7.97 -11.65 -6.76
N GLU A 205 8.42 -10.40 -6.90
CA GLU A 205 9.83 -10.04 -7.06
C GLU A 205 10.62 -10.44 -5.81
N ASN A 206 10.10 -10.07 -4.64
CA ASN A 206 10.71 -10.41 -3.36
C ASN A 206 10.71 -11.93 -3.13
N ALA A 207 9.58 -12.61 -3.37
CA ALA A 207 9.51 -14.07 -3.27
C ALA A 207 10.51 -14.77 -4.21
N LYS A 208 10.70 -14.25 -5.43
CA LYS A 208 11.69 -14.76 -6.38
C LYS A 208 13.10 -14.55 -5.89
N MET A 209 13.41 -13.35 -5.40
CA MET A 209 14.73 -13.02 -4.84
C MET A 209 15.06 -13.94 -3.66
N LEU A 210 14.10 -14.18 -2.76
CA LEU A 210 14.32 -15.03 -1.57
C LEU A 210 14.36 -16.53 -1.85
N SER A 211 13.91 -16.99 -3.01
CA SER A 211 13.77 -18.44 -3.30
C SER A 211 15.05 -19.28 -3.18
N PRO A 212 16.27 -18.73 -3.40
CA PRO A 212 17.51 -19.46 -3.11
C PRO A 212 17.84 -19.57 -1.61
N PHE A 213 17.31 -18.67 -0.77
CA PHE A 213 17.77 -18.42 0.59
C PHE A 213 16.82 -18.90 1.68
N ALA A 214 15.54 -19.11 1.36
CA ALA A 214 14.53 -19.57 2.32
C ALA A 214 13.61 -20.63 1.72
N ASN A 215 12.89 -21.36 2.60
CA ASN A 215 11.84 -22.29 2.19
C ASN A 215 10.49 -21.58 2.05
N TYR A 216 10.19 -20.63 2.93
CA TYR A 216 8.96 -19.86 2.94
C TYR A 216 9.25 -18.37 3.07
N MET A 217 8.42 -17.55 2.46
CA MET A 217 8.31 -16.12 2.69
C MET A 217 7.03 -15.84 3.48
N ILE A 218 7.09 -14.91 4.42
CA ILE A 218 5.92 -14.36 5.12
C ILE A 218 5.94 -12.85 4.91
N GLY A 219 4.87 -12.28 4.36
CA GLY A 219 4.82 -10.84 4.08
C GLY A 219 3.43 -10.38 3.68
N SER A 220 3.18 -9.11 3.86
CA SER A 220 1.94 -8.43 3.50
C SER A 220 2.00 -7.83 2.11
N GLU A 221 0.89 -7.91 1.37
CA GLU A 221 0.69 -7.17 0.11
C GLU A 221 0.34 -5.71 0.40
N GLU A 222 -0.33 -5.45 1.54
CA GLU A 222 -0.84 -4.16 1.97
C GLU A 222 0.00 -3.58 3.11
N LEU A 223 -0.35 -2.39 3.56
CA LEU A 223 0.14 -1.81 4.80
C LEU A 223 -0.13 -2.77 5.97
N GLU A 224 0.85 -2.95 6.82
CA GLU A 224 0.65 -3.66 8.08
C GLU A 224 0.15 -2.69 9.16
N SER A 225 -0.60 -3.23 10.12
CA SER A 225 -0.99 -2.50 11.33
C SER A 225 0.24 -2.02 12.10
N GLY A 226 0.20 -0.81 12.64
CA GLY A 226 1.24 -0.29 13.52
C GLY A 226 1.51 -1.14 14.77
N GLY A 227 0.58 -2.03 15.13
CA GLY A 227 0.79 -3.04 16.16
C GLY A 227 1.77 -4.17 15.79
N GLY A 228 2.14 -4.29 14.50
CA GLY A 228 3.09 -5.31 14.04
C GLY A 228 2.66 -6.76 14.28
N TRP A 229 3.62 -7.68 14.27
CA TRP A 229 3.41 -9.09 14.54
C TRP A 229 3.37 -9.36 16.06
N ASP A 230 2.52 -10.30 16.50
CA ASP A 230 2.41 -10.71 17.92
C ASP A 230 3.56 -11.67 18.29
N TYR A 231 4.70 -11.14 18.75
CA TYR A 231 5.86 -11.93 19.17
C TYR A 231 5.60 -12.77 20.40
N ALA A 232 4.65 -12.36 21.25
CA ALA A 232 4.24 -13.16 22.41
C ALA A 232 3.48 -14.42 21.97
N ALA A 233 2.60 -14.30 20.95
CA ALA A 233 1.91 -15.46 20.36
C ALA A 233 2.88 -16.39 19.62
N ILE A 234 3.81 -15.84 18.84
CA ILE A 234 4.87 -16.61 18.15
C ILE A 234 5.67 -17.43 19.17
N GLY A 235 6.15 -16.79 20.22
CA GLY A 235 6.91 -17.46 21.29
C GLY A 235 6.09 -18.53 22.01
N ALA A 236 4.82 -18.26 22.33
CA ALA A 236 3.91 -19.19 22.97
C ALA A 236 3.62 -20.42 22.10
N TYR A 237 3.35 -20.20 20.82
CA TYR A 237 3.13 -21.30 19.87
C TYR A 237 4.34 -22.24 19.77
N LEU A 238 5.54 -21.66 19.65
CA LEU A 238 6.78 -22.44 19.59
C LEU A 238 7.10 -23.14 20.90
N GLN A 239 6.76 -22.57 22.06
CA GLN A 239 6.87 -23.23 23.36
C GLN A 239 6.00 -24.50 23.44
N GLU A 240 4.78 -24.42 22.92
CA GLU A 240 3.85 -25.56 22.88
C GLU A 240 4.21 -26.55 21.77
N ASN A 241 4.82 -26.08 20.67
CA ASN A 241 5.14 -26.84 19.48
C ASN A 241 6.62 -26.67 19.05
N PRO A 242 7.60 -27.06 19.85
CA PRO A 242 9.02 -26.78 19.56
C PRO A 242 9.52 -27.41 18.27
N GLY A 243 8.89 -28.47 17.79
CA GLY A 243 9.18 -29.11 16.51
C GLY A 243 8.36 -28.60 15.32
N ALA A 244 7.57 -27.54 15.47
CA ALA A 244 6.65 -27.07 14.43
C ALA A 244 7.35 -26.90 13.07
N PRO A 245 6.73 -27.34 11.95
CA PRO A 245 7.15 -26.95 10.61
C PRO A 245 7.06 -25.44 10.39
N ALA A 246 7.91 -24.88 9.52
CA ALA A 246 7.89 -23.45 9.22
C ALA A 246 6.55 -23.00 8.60
N ALA A 247 5.93 -23.84 7.79
CA ALA A 247 4.61 -23.56 7.22
C ALA A 247 3.53 -23.40 8.30
N ASP A 248 3.56 -24.21 9.36
CA ASP A 248 2.58 -24.12 10.44
C ASP A 248 2.86 -22.92 11.35
N LEU A 249 4.15 -22.59 11.58
CA LEU A 249 4.53 -21.36 12.26
C LEU A 249 4.08 -20.12 11.47
N GLY A 250 4.26 -20.14 10.13
CA GLY A 250 3.80 -19.04 9.28
C GLY A 250 2.29 -18.81 9.36
N LYS A 251 1.49 -19.89 9.43
CA LYS A 251 0.03 -19.76 9.65
C LYS A 251 -0.29 -19.12 11.00
N GLU A 252 0.41 -19.54 12.07
CA GLU A 252 0.23 -18.94 13.39
C GLU A 252 0.58 -17.44 13.40
N ILE A 253 1.66 -17.06 12.69
CA ILE A 253 2.03 -15.65 12.52
C ILE A 253 0.88 -14.87 11.84
N CYS A 254 0.35 -15.40 10.73
CA CYS A 254 -0.79 -14.77 10.04
C CYS A 254 -2.03 -14.66 10.94
N ASP A 255 -2.39 -15.73 11.66
CA ASP A 255 -3.59 -15.76 12.49
C ASP A 255 -3.47 -14.83 13.70
N SER A 256 -2.29 -14.77 14.34
CA SER A 256 -2.05 -13.89 15.48
C SER A 256 -1.99 -12.42 15.06
N PHE A 257 -1.34 -12.11 13.93
CA PHE A 257 -1.34 -10.78 13.34
C PHE A 257 -2.76 -10.30 13.04
N TYR A 258 -3.57 -11.10 12.32
CA TYR A 258 -4.94 -10.73 12.01
C TYR A 258 -5.80 -10.49 13.25
N LYS A 259 -5.60 -11.31 14.29
CA LYS A 259 -6.27 -11.14 15.57
C LYS A 259 -5.82 -9.87 16.31
N SER A 260 -4.56 -9.47 16.19
CA SER A 260 -4.08 -8.19 16.72
C SER A 260 -4.72 -7.03 15.97
N CYS A 261 -4.84 -7.11 14.64
CA CYS A 261 -5.59 -6.13 13.85
C CYS A 261 -7.07 -6.04 14.28
N GLU A 262 -7.75 -7.19 14.54
CA GLU A 262 -9.12 -7.19 15.08
C GLU A 262 -9.23 -6.46 16.43
N ALA A 263 -8.23 -6.62 17.28
CA ALA A 263 -8.21 -5.95 18.58
C ALA A 263 -8.02 -4.43 18.48
N LEU A 264 -7.36 -3.97 17.43
CA LEU A 264 -7.14 -2.55 17.11
C LEU A 264 -8.27 -1.97 16.24
N GLY A 265 -9.09 -2.80 15.59
CA GLY A 265 -10.13 -2.38 14.63
C GLY A 265 -9.59 -2.08 13.24
N GLU A 266 -8.46 -2.66 12.88
CA GLU A 266 -7.72 -2.46 11.62
C GLU A 266 -7.78 -3.70 10.70
N GLU A 267 -8.52 -4.73 11.09
CA GLU A 267 -8.60 -6.00 10.36
C GLU A 267 -9.17 -5.86 8.94
N SER A 268 -9.93 -4.81 8.67
CA SER A 268 -10.64 -4.67 7.39
C SER A 268 -9.72 -4.55 6.18
N THR A 269 -8.53 -4.01 6.35
CA THR A 269 -7.51 -3.84 5.30
C THR A 269 -6.29 -4.74 5.47
N ALA A 270 -6.20 -5.47 6.57
CA ALA A 270 -5.06 -6.33 6.87
C ALA A 270 -4.88 -7.44 5.81
N THR A 271 -3.64 -7.69 5.40
CA THR A 271 -3.23 -8.87 4.63
C THR A 271 -1.95 -9.44 5.22
N LEU A 272 -1.79 -10.75 5.22
CA LEU A 272 -0.52 -11.43 5.48
C LEU A 272 -0.56 -12.82 4.88
N SER A 273 0.50 -13.24 4.21
CA SER A 273 0.54 -14.51 3.49
C SER A 273 1.79 -15.33 3.79
N VAL A 274 1.65 -16.66 3.61
CA VAL A 274 2.77 -17.62 3.63
C VAL A 274 2.96 -18.17 2.24
N THR A 275 4.09 -17.89 1.61
CA THR A 275 4.45 -18.35 0.27
C THR A 275 5.49 -19.45 0.31
N ASP A 276 5.18 -20.62 -0.29
CA ASP A 276 6.14 -21.71 -0.53
C ASP A 276 7.09 -21.34 -1.67
N LEU A 277 8.32 -20.94 -1.32
CA LEU A 277 9.33 -20.47 -2.26
C LEU A 277 9.82 -21.56 -3.23
N SER A 278 9.56 -22.83 -2.96
CA SER A 278 9.83 -23.92 -3.91
C SER A 278 8.91 -23.90 -5.14
N LYS A 279 7.81 -23.17 -5.07
CA LYS A 279 6.79 -23.04 -6.14
C LYS A 279 6.94 -21.75 -6.94
N ILE A 280 7.71 -20.79 -6.43
CA ILE A 280 7.75 -19.42 -7.00
C ILE A 280 8.29 -19.38 -8.43
N GLN A 281 9.24 -20.29 -8.78
CA GLN A 281 9.73 -20.35 -10.16
C GLN A 281 8.59 -20.63 -11.16
N LYS A 282 7.64 -21.50 -10.79
CA LYS A 282 6.46 -21.76 -11.62
C LYS A 282 5.59 -20.51 -11.77
N VAL A 283 5.40 -19.75 -10.70
CA VAL A 283 4.65 -18.47 -10.77
C VAL A 283 5.35 -17.53 -11.76
N CYS A 284 6.66 -17.36 -11.65
CA CYS A 284 7.44 -16.49 -12.55
C CYS A 284 7.38 -16.97 -14.02
N ASP A 285 7.47 -18.28 -14.27
CA ASP A 285 7.41 -18.84 -15.62
C ASP A 285 6.02 -18.61 -16.26
N GLU A 286 4.94 -18.84 -15.52
CA GLU A 286 3.57 -18.62 -16.00
C GLU A 286 3.25 -17.12 -16.14
N PHE A 287 3.76 -16.27 -15.22
CA PHE A 287 3.65 -14.83 -15.35
C PHE A 287 4.40 -14.32 -16.57
N GLY A 288 5.61 -14.84 -16.84
CA GLY A 288 6.35 -14.52 -18.05
C GLY A 288 5.60 -14.85 -19.35
N ALA A 289 4.87 -15.98 -19.37
CA ALA A 289 4.02 -16.36 -20.50
C ALA A 289 2.82 -15.43 -20.70
N VAL A 290 2.21 -14.98 -19.59
CA VAL A 290 1.14 -13.98 -19.61
C VAL A 290 1.72 -12.64 -20.11
N ALA A 291 2.85 -12.20 -19.59
CA ALA A 291 3.52 -10.96 -19.97
C ALA A 291 3.91 -10.94 -21.47
N GLU A 292 4.38 -12.07 -22.01
CA GLU A 292 4.64 -12.19 -23.46
C GLU A 292 3.35 -12.01 -24.28
N SER A 293 2.22 -12.52 -23.79
CA SER A 293 0.92 -12.32 -24.43
C SER A 293 0.44 -10.87 -24.32
N MET A 294 0.67 -10.22 -23.16
CA MET A 294 0.38 -8.80 -22.95
C MET A 294 1.20 -7.92 -23.91
N LYS A 295 2.51 -8.17 -24.00
CA LYS A 295 3.39 -7.50 -24.98
C LYS A 295 2.92 -7.71 -26.41
N GLY A 296 2.54 -8.94 -26.79
CA GLY A 296 2.01 -9.25 -28.11
C GLY A 296 0.68 -8.54 -28.44
N SER A 297 -0.08 -8.11 -27.44
CA SER A 297 -1.35 -7.40 -27.63
C SER A 297 -1.19 -5.97 -28.15
N THR A 298 -0.01 -5.39 -28.06
CA THR A 298 0.28 -4.00 -28.52
C THR A 298 -0.01 -3.80 -30.01
N GLU A 299 -0.05 -4.86 -30.82
CA GLU A 299 -0.47 -4.82 -32.22
C GLU A 299 -2.02 -4.69 -32.39
N ASN A 300 -2.79 -4.88 -31.33
CA ASN A 300 -4.26 -4.79 -31.32
C ASN A 300 -4.72 -3.90 -30.16
N MET A 301 -5.03 -2.64 -30.44
CA MET A 301 -5.41 -1.64 -29.44
C MET A 301 -6.66 -2.02 -28.63
N GLU A 302 -7.60 -2.79 -29.20
CA GLU A 302 -8.78 -3.26 -28.45
C GLU A 302 -8.35 -4.23 -27.34
N THR A 303 -7.56 -5.26 -27.65
CA THR A 303 -7.03 -6.22 -26.69
C THR A 303 -6.08 -5.55 -25.69
N PHE A 304 -5.21 -4.66 -26.17
CA PHE A 304 -4.32 -3.89 -25.32
C PHE A 304 -5.11 -3.02 -24.31
N GLY A 305 -6.18 -2.36 -24.79
CA GLY A 305 -7.07 -1.58 -23.95
C GLY A 305 -7.80 -2.41 -22.89
N GLU A 306 -8.26 -3.62 -23.24
CA GLU A 306 -8.84 -4.55 -22.26
C GLU A 306 -7.85 -4.93 -21.15
N ILE A 307 -6.57 -5.16 -21.53
CA ILE A 307 -5.50 -5.49 -20.58
C ILE A 307 -5.22 -4.29 -19.67
N ALA A 308 -4.95 -3.10 -20.24
CA ALA A 308 -4.65 -1.91 -19.46
C ALA A 308 -5.78 -1.55 -18.47
N LYS A 309 -7.04 -1.60 -18.93
CA LYS A 309 -8.22 -1.39 -18.06
C LYS A 309 -8.34 -2.48 -16.99
N GLY A 310 -8.05 -3.74 -17.34
CA GLY A 310 -8.10 -4.86 -16.40
C GLY A 310 -7.06 -4.73 -15.28
N ILE A 311 -5.85 -4.30 -15.60
CA ILE A 311 -4.80 -4.08 -14.60
C ILE A 311 -5.16 -2.92 -13.65
N ARG A 312 -5.68 -1.81 -14.18
CA ARG A 312 -6.12 -0.66 -13.37
C ARG A 312 -7.29 -0.97 -12.43
N LYS A 313 -8.07 -2.01 -12.71
CA LYS A 313 -9.14 -2.51 -11.83
C LYS A 313 -8.65 -3.50 -10.79
N ALA A 314 -7.41 -3.98 -10.91
CA ALA A 314 -6.85 -4.87 -9.94
C ALA A 314 -6.68 -4.17 -8.59
N GLN A 315 -6.88 -4.92 -7.51
CA GLN A 315 -6.65 -4.41 -6.17
C GLN A 315 -5.21 -3.90 -6.08
N ASN A 316 -5.05 -2.67 -5.64
CA ASN A 316 -3.76 -2.02 -5.41
C ASN A 316 -3.57 -1.76 -3.91
N TYR A 317 -2.34 -1.51 -3.51
CA TYR A 317 -1.94 -1.45 -2.13
C TYR A 317 -1.14 -0.18 -1.82
N GLY A 318 -1.13 0.25 -0.57
CA GLY A 318 -0.41 1.42 -0.11
C GLY A 318 -1.00 2.75 -0.57
N GLY A 319 -0.17 3.69 -1.01
CA GLY A 319 -0.56 5.02 -1.52
C GLY A 319 -0.81 5.02 -3.02
N ASN A 320 -1.83 5.75 -3.47
CA ASN A 320 -2.22 5.83 -4.88
C ASN A 320 -2.80 7.21 -5.24
N THR A 321 -2.40 8.26 -4.53
CA THR A 321 -2.85 9.62 -4.77
C THR A 321 -1.70 10.62 -4.72
N PRO A 322 -1.82 11.79 -5.33
CA PRO A 322 -0.77 12.81 -5.28
C PRO A 322 -0.42 13.29 -3.87
N SER A 323 -1.34 13.16 -2.92
CA SER A 323 -1.09 13.59 -1.53
C SER A 323 -0.51 12.49 -0.63
N GLU A 324 -0.63 11.24 -1.04
CA GLU A 324 -0.14 10.08 -0.29
C GLU A 324 1.10 9.44 -0.90
N GLY A 325 1.47 9.81 -2.13
CA GLY A 325 2.47 9.11 -2.93
C GLY A 325 1.92 7.82 -3.58
N TYR A 326 2.79 7.11 -4.30
CA TYR A 326 2.43 5.93 -5.09
C TYR A 326 3.34 4.76 -4.76
N SER A 327 2.76 3.67 -4.28
CA SER A 327 3.49 2.41 -4.05
C SER A 327 3.69 1.60 -5.32
N ASN A 328 2.82 1.80 -6.31
CA ASN A 328 2.82 1.07 -7.58
C ASN A 328 2.75 -0.47 -7.42
N MET A 329 2.07 -0.94 -6.37
CA MET A 329 1.91 -2.37 -6.09
C MET A 329 0.47 -2.81 -6.34
N VAL A 330 0.28 -3.83 -7.18
CA VAL A 330 -1.04 -4.40 -7.49
C VAL A 330 -1.06 -5.90 -7.22
N ASP A 331 -2.23 -6.44 -6.88
CA ASP A 331 -2.40 -7.88 -6.67
C ASP A 331 -2.21 -8.65 -7.98
N LEU A 332 -1.25 -9.59 -8.00
CA LEU A 332 -0.92 -10.38 -9.18
C LEU A 332 -2.06 -11.32 -9.59
N GLY A 333 -2.76 -11.91 -8.63
CA GLY A 333 -3.87 -12.84 -8.88
C GLY A 333 -5.13 -12.12 -9.39
N ASP A 334 -5.45 -10.97 -8.81
CA ASP A 334 -6.60 -10.16 -9.24
C ASP A 334 -6.32 -9.49 -10.59
N MET A 335 -5.09 -9.02 -10.84
CA MET A 335 -4.64 -8.60 -12.16
C MET A 335 -4.85 -9.71 -13.18
N ALA A 336 -4.37 -10.93 -12.90
CA ALA A 336 -4.53 -12.07 -13.79
C ALA A 336 -6.01 -12.41 -14.04
N LYS A 337 -6.87 -12.29 -13.04
CA LYS A 337 -8.32 -12.50 -13.16
C LYS A 337 -8.98 -11.43 -14.03
N ASN A 338 -8.63 -10.16 -13.84
CA ASN A 338 -9.24 -9.03 -14.55
C ASN A 338 -8.88 -9.00 -16.04
N ILE A 339 -7.67 -9.48 -16.41
CA ILE A 339 -7.26 -9.56 -17.82
C ILE A 339 -7.59 -10.90 -18.49
N ALA A 340 -8.23 -11.83 -17.79
CA ALA A 340 -8.54 -13.19 -18.32
C ALA A 340 -9.43 -13.21 -19.57
N GLY A 341 -10.16 -12.11 -19.84
CA GLY A 341 -10.94 -11.96 -21.08
C GLY A 341 -10.06 -11.75 -22.33
N ALA A 342 -8.91 -11.10 -22.14
CA ALA A 342 -7.99 -10.72 -23.21
C ALA A 342 -6.81 -11.71 -23.36
N VAL A 343 -6.34 -12.31 -22.26
CA VAL A 343 -5.20 -13.24 -22.18
C VAL A 343 -5.55 -14.46 -21.33
N ASP A 344 -5.10 -15.66 -21.76
CA ASP A 344 -5.26 -16.84 -20.91
C ASP A 344 -4.31 -16.80 -19.71
N THR A 345 -4.87 -16.56 -18.52
CA THR A 345 -4.15 -16.46 -17.24
C THR A 345 -4.39 -17.66 -16.32
N SER A 346 -5.07 -18.70 -16.79
CA SER A 346 -5.50 -19.83 -15.96
C SER A 346 -4.34 -20.58 -15.30
N ALA A 347 -3.21 -20.73 -16.00
CA ALA A 347 -2.02 -21.39 -15.48
C ALA A 347 -1.33 -20.54 -14.40
N LEU A 348 -1.26 -19.22 -14.59
CA LEU A 348 -0.73 -18.29 -13.59
C LEU A 348 -1.58 -18.29 -12.31
N GLN A 349 -2.91 -18.18 -12.43
CA GLN A 349 -3.81 -18.24 -11.28
C GLN A 349 -3.65 -19.55 -10.49
N ALA A 350 -3.52 -20.68 -11.18
CA ALA A 350 -3.26 -21.97 -10.55
C ALA A 350 -1.87 -22.01 -9.86
N ALA A 351 -0.84 -21.43 -10.48
CA ALA A 351 0.50 -21.39 -9.91
C ALA A 351 0.56 -20.51 -8.63
N ILE A 352 -0.10 -19.36 -8.62
CA ILE A 352 -0.24 -18.50 -7.43
C ILE A 352 -0.93 -19.28 -6.30
N SER A 353 -2.06 -19.91 -6.59
CA SER A 353 -2.82 -20.72 -5.61
C SER A 353 -2.04 -21.91 -5.06
N GLU A 354 -1.06 -22.47 -5.81
CA GLU A 354 -0.15 -23.49 -5.31
C GLU A 354 0.99 -22.94 -4.46
N ALA A 355 1.45 -21.71 -4.74
CA ALA A 355 2.58 -21.08 -4.06
C ALA A 355 2.14 -20.42 -2.73
N VAL A 356 1.04 -19.72 -2.71
CA VAL A 356 0.47 -19.12 -1.48
C VAL A 356 -0.28 -20.21 -0.72
N ILE A 357 0.38 -20.78 0.29
CA ILE A 357 -0.16 -21.93 1.04
C ILE A 357 -1.11 -21.52 2.16
N TYR A 358 -1.06 -20.29 2.59
CA TYR A 358 -1.94 -19.69 3.59
C TYR A 358 -1.98 -18.18 3.44
N GLN A 359 -3.11 -17.57 3.77
CA GLN A 359 -3.24 -16.12 3.87
C GLN A 359 -4.38 -15.74 4.81
N VAL A 360 -4.25 -14.59 5.44
CA VAL A 360 -5.33 -13.83 6.08
C VAL A 360 -5.57 -12.55 5.29
N LYS A 361 -6.81 -12.11 5.23
CA LYS A 361 -7.19 -10.87 4.54
C LYS A 361 -8.48 -10.28 5.08
N GLY A 362 -8.52 -8.98 5.16
CA GLY A 362 -9.65 -8.21 5.63
C GLY A 362 -10.81 -8.13 4.63
N ALA A 363 -11.94 -7.64 5.11
CA ALA A 363 -13.16 -7.53 4.31
C ALA A 363 -12.98 -6.57 3.11
N ASN A 364 -12.12 -5.57 3.22
CA ASN A 364 -11.79 -4.60 2.17
C ASN A 364 -10.63 -5.05 1.26
N ARG A 365 -10.07 -6.25 1.49
CA ARG A 365 -9.02 -6.87 0.66
C ARG A 365 -9.42 -8.24 0.15
N ARG A 366 -10.71 -8.39 -0.23
CA ARG A 366 -11.29 -9.68 -0.67
C ARG A 366 -10.59 -10.27 -1.90
N ASN A 367 -10.05 -9.42 -2.75
CA ASN A 367 -9.36 -9.82 -3.98
C ASN A 367 -7.87 -10.12 -3.76
N ALA A 368 -7.32 -9.87 -2.57
CA ALA A 368 -5.95 -10.22 -2.25
C ALA A 368 -5.69 -11.72 -2.45
N ASN A 369 -4.59 -12.05 -3.12
CA ASN A 369 -4.18 -13.42 -3.45
C ASN A 369 -2.84 -13.82 -2.81
N GLY A 370 -2.25 -12.95 -2.00
CA GLY A 370 -1.05 -13.18 -1.20
C GLY A 370 0.27 -12.88 -1.91
N LEU A 371 0.23 -12.36 -3.15
CA LEU A 371 1.39 -11.86 -3.89
C LEU A 371 1.01 -10.65 -4.73
N SER A 372 1.64 -9.53 -4.47
CA SER A 372 1.60 -8.35 -5.32
C SER A 372 2.67 -8.41 -6.42
N VAL A 373 2.58 -7.49 -7.37
CA VAL A 373 3.57 -7.24 -8.43
C VAL A 373 3.68 -5.73 -8.64
N TYR A 374 4.86 -5.24 -8.93
CA TYR A 374 5.04 -3.85 -9.31
C TYR A 374 4.32 -3.55 -10.64
N TYR A 375 3.50 -2.52 -10.66
CA TYR A 375 2.88 -1.94 -11.86
C TYR A 375 2.77 -0.42 -11.68
N PRO A 376 3.44 0.38 -12.52
CA PRO A 376 3.46 1.84 -12.36
C PRO A 376 2.10 2.44 -12.71
N LEU A 377 1.25 2.60 -11.70
CA LEU A 377 -0.03 3.32 -11.82
C LEU A 377 0.23 4.81 -12.11
N GLN A 378 1.26 5.34 -11.47
CA GLN A 378 1.84 6.65 -11.72
C GLN A 378 3.36 6.53 -11.65
N ILE A 379 4.05 7.14 -12.58
CA ILE A 379 5.53 7.15 -12.64
C ILE A 379 6.01 8.50 -12.13
N GLU A 380 6.87 8.49 -11.12
CA GLU A 380 7.41 9.71 -10.53
C GLU A 380 8.78 10.05 -11.12
N ASP A 381 9.67 9.08 -11.26
CA ASP A 381 10.99 9.27 -11.85
C ASP A 381 11.53 8.01 -12.57
N GLU A 382 12.63 8.20 -13.34
CA GLU A 382 13.29 7.10 -14.04
C GLU A 382 14.06 6.16 -13.10
N GLY A 383 14.39 6.57 -11.88
CA GLY A 383 15.14 5.78 -10.89
C GLY A 383 14.34 4.58 -10.42
N GLU A 384 13.05 4.79 -10.13
CA GLU A 384 12.12 3.74 -9.76
C GLU A 384 12.06 2.62 -10.83
N LEU A 385 11.92 3.02 -12.10
CA LEU A 385 11.87 2.07 -13.22
C LEU A 385 13.18 1.32 -13.44
N LYS A 386 14.32 1.97 -13.20
CA LYS A 386 15.63 1.32 -13.27
C LYS A 386 15.80 0.28 -12.14
N THR A 387 15.35 0.59 -10.94
CA THR A 387 15.34 -0.37 -9.83
C THR A 387 14.41 -1.53 -10.14
N PHE A 388 13.19 -1.25 -10.64
CA PHE A 388 12.26 -2.29 -11.09
C PHE A 388 12.88 -3.21 -12.14
N GLU A 389 13.57 -2.69 -13.15
CA GLU A 389 14.23 -3.50 -14.18
C GLU A 389 15.23 -4.52 -13.59
N THR A 390 15.88 -4.19 -12.47
CA THR A 390 16.84 -5.10 -11.84
C THR A 390 16.18 -6.23 -11.05
N VAL A 391 14.97 -6.03 -10.56
CA VAL A 391 14.25 -6.99 -9.69
C VAL A 391 13.11 -7.72 -10.42
N CYS A 392 12.70 -7.24 -11.59
CA CYS A 392 11.62 -7.80 -12.36
C CYS A 392 11.83 -9.30 -12.67
N VAL A 393 10.78 -10.08 -12.57
CA VAL A 393 10.84 -11.54 -12.74
C VAL A 393 10.67 -12.01 -14.19
N SER A 394 10.43 -11.06 -15.14
CA SER A 394 10.15 -11.38 -16.55
C SER A 394 10.57 -10.24 -17.49
N ASP A 395 11.49 -10.52 -18.42
CA ASP A 395 11.90 -9.55 -19.45
C ASP A 395 10.71 -9.09 -20.30
N SER A 396 9.77 -9.99 -20.64
CA SER A 396 8.56 -9.62 -21.38
C SER A 396 7.65 -8.67 -20.61
N TYR A 397 7.66 -8.75 -19.28
CA TYR A 397 6.90 -7.82 -18.44
C TYR A 397 7.58 -6.46 -18.40
N THR A 398 8.90 -6.41 -18.26
CA THR A 398 9.69 -5.17 -18.35
C THR A 398 9.45 -4.47 -19.69
N ASP A 399 9.46 -5.22 -20.80
CA ASP A 399 9.16 -4.68 -22.14
C ASP A 399 7.71 -4.15 -22.24
N PHE A 400 6.75 -4.84 -21.61
CA PHE A 400 5.35 -4.36 -21.56
C PHE A 400 5.25 -3.03 -20.79
N ILE A 401 5.90 -2.94 -19.61
CA ILE A 401 5.96 -1.70 -18.84
C ILE A 401 6.66 -0.60 -19.66
N GLY A 402 7.76 -0.89 -20.36
CA GLY A 402 8.43 0.06 -21.27
C GLY A 402 7.50 0.59 -22.35
N THR A 403 6.63 -0.27 -22.89
CA THR A 403 5.59 0.15 -23.84
C THR A 403 4.59 1.12 -23.22
N MET A 404 4.17 0.86 -21.96
CA MET A 404 3.24 1.73 -21.22
C MET A 404 3.87 3.09 -20.93
N VAL A 405 5.12 3.11 -20.45
CA VAL A 405 5.90 4.34 -20.18
C VAL A 405 6.09 5.17 -21.45
N TYR A 406 6.49 4.52 -22.55
CA TYR A 406 6.61 5.20 -23.84
C TYR A 406 5.26 5.79 -24.29
N GLY A 407 4.17 5.03 -24.15
CA GLY A 407 2.82 5.47 -24.49
C GLY A 407 2.38 6.67 -23.66
N ALA A 408 2.68 6.66 -22.36
CA ALA A 408 2.40 7.78 -21.44
C ALA A 408 3.13 9.06 -21.88
N ALA A 409 4.41 8.94 -22.24
CA ALA A 409 5.21 10.09 -22.68
C ALA A 409 4.84 10.61 -24.07
N ASN A 410 4.32 9.77 -24.96
CA ASN A 410 4.11 10.10 -26.38
C ASN A 410 2.62 10.08 -26.82
N GLY A 411 1.71 9.65 -25.97
CA GLY A 411 0.28 9.49 -26.27
C GLY A 411 -0.03 8.36 -27.28
N SER A 412 0.97 7.59 -27.70
CA SER A 412 0.86 6.49 -28.65
C SER A 412 2.03 5.55 -28.55
N ILE A 413 1.83 4.27 -28.86
CA ILE A 413 2.87 3.24 -28.89
C ILE A 413 3.33 2.90 -30.33
N GLU A 414 2.82 3.58 -31.34
CA GLU A 414 3.05 3.24 -32.77
C GLU A 414 4.54 3.28 -33.19
N GLU A 415 5.34 4.12 -32.53
CA GLU A 415 6.78 4.31 -32.85
C GLU A 415 7.69 3.65 -31.77
N TYR A 416 7.16 2.85 -30.86
CA TYR A 416 7.96 2.19 -29.87
C TYR A 416 8.96 1.21 -30.48
N SER A 417 10.24 1.39 -30.18
CA SER A 417 11.34 0.62 -30.78
C SER A 417 11.57 -0.76 -30.16
N GLY A 418 10.95 -1.03 -29.00
CA GLY A 418 11.22 -2.22 -28.20
C GLY A 418 12.49 -2.12 -27.35
N GLU A 419 13.09 -0.95 -27.26
CA GLU A 419 14.18 -0.62 -26.34
C GLU A 419 13.61 0.26 -25.22
N ASN A 420 13.76 -0.17 -23.96
CA ASN A 420 13.27 0.57 -22.82
C ASN A 420 14.12 1.82 -22.59
N ASP A 421 13.53 2.97 -22.82
CA ASP A 421 14.11 4.29 -22.53
C ASP A 421 13.35 4.92 -21.37
N TRP A 422 13.85 4.69 -20.16
CA TRP A 422 13.22 5.17 -18.93
C TRP A 422 13.25 6.70 -18.79
N SER A 423 14.08 7.41 -19.55
CA SER A 423 14.09 8.89 -19.55
C SER A 423 12.76 9.48 -20.01
N ALA A 424 11.91 8.69 -20.65
CA ALA A 424 10.55 9.08 -20.99
C ALA A 424 9.66 9.28 -19.73
N ALA A 425 10.00 8.65 -18.61
CA ALA A 425 9.28 8.82 -17.34
C ALA A 425 9.35 10.26 -16.82
N ASP A 426 10.51 10.91 -16.94
CA ASP A 426 10.71 12.31 -16.52
C ASP A 426 9.87 13.32 -17.33
N GLN A 427 9.29 12.89 -18.44
CA GLN A 427 8.46 13.72 -19.32
C GLN A 427 6.96 13.58 -19.02
N SER A 428 6.55 12.54 -18.29
CA SER A 428 5.18 12.35 -17.81
C SER A 428 4.98 13.31 -16.64
N GLY A 429 4.61 14.57 -16.94
CA GLY A 429 4.58 15.66 -15.96
C GLY A 429 3.81 15.33 -14.69
N HIS A 430 4.51 15.47 -13.58
CA HIS A 430 3.96 15.42 -12.24
C HIS A 430 2.99 16.56 -12.04
N GLY A 431 1.86 16.29 -11.47
CA GLY A 431 1.05 17.33 -10.93
C GLY A 431 -0.42 17.11 -11.18
N LEU A 432 -1.19 17.68 -10.33
CA LEU A 432 -2.61 17.91 -10.44
C LEU A 432 -2.93 18.43 -11.85
N GLY A 433 -3.12 17.50 -12.77
CA GLY A 433 -3.04 17.63 -14.21
C GLY A 433 -4.01 18.60 -14.85
N LEU A 434 -3.81 19.87 -14.66
CA LEU A 434 -4.55 20.88 -15.42
C LEU A 434 -3.93 21.20 -16.79
N MET A 435 -2.68 20.77 -17.09
CA MET A 435 -1.95 21.30 -18.25
C MET A 435 -1.07 20.33 -19.04
N THR A 436 -1.15 19.01 -18.86
CA THR A 436 -0.37 18.07 -19.72
C THR A 436 -1.14 17.52 -20.92
N ALA A 437 -2.19 18.19 -21.33
CA ALA A 437 -3.19 17.74 -22.32
C ALA A 437 -2.67 17.52 -23.75
N ASP A 438 -1.44 17.87 -24.08
CA ASP A 438 -0.99 17.80 -25.48
C ASP A 438 -0.69 16.37 -25.99
N GLN A 439 -0.58 15.41 -25.08
CA GLN A 439 -0.23 14.02 -25.43
C GLN A 439 -1.44 13.09 -25.54
N ASN A 440 -2.51 13.34 -24.78
CA ASN A 440 -3.73 12.54 -24.83
C ASN A 440 -4.45 12.73 -26.18
N GLN A 441 -4.54 11.66 -26.96
CA GLN A 441 -5.10 11.70 -28.33
C GLN A 441 -6.61 11.46 -28.41
N ILE A 442 -7.30 11.35 -27.26
CA ILE A 442 -8.76 11.15 -27.24
C ILE A 442 -9.45 12.35 -27.89
N GLN A 443 -10.30 12.07 -28.87
CA GLN A 443 -11.06 13.07 -29.60
C GLN A 443 -12.51 13.18 -29.09
N ILE A 444 -13.02 14.41 -29.08
CA ILE A 444 -14.37 14.72 -28.68
C ILE A 444 -15.21 14.88 -29.96
N ALA A 445 -16.29 14.08 -30.08
CA ALA A 445 -17.22 14.13 -31.21
C ALA A 445 -18.26 15.23 -31.05
N GLU A 446 -18.69 15.48 -29.82
CA GLU A 446 -19.63 16.54 -29.48
C GLU A 446 -19.15 17.24 -28.21
N GLU A 447 -18.90 18.54 -28.35
CA GLU A 447 -18.42 19.38 -27.24
C GLU A 447 -19.46 19.49 -26.12
N GLN A 448 -19.00 19.79 -24.92
CA GLN A 448 -19.84 19.89 -23.74
C GLN A 448 -20.94 20.93 -23.87
N HIS A 449 -22.17 20.52 -23.58
CA HIS A 449 -23.35 21.35 -23.62
C HIS A 449 -24.40 20.89 -22.62
N LEU A 450 -25.44 21.71 -22.37
CA LEU A 450 -26.58 21.31 -21.55
C LEU A 450 -27.56 20.47 -22.37
N ASN A 451 -27.90 19.28 -21.88
CA ASN A 451 -28.95 18.46 -22.43
C ASN A 451 -30.36 18.99 -22.05
N ASP A 452 -31.42 18.37 -22.56
CA ASP A 452 -32.81 18.77 -22.31
C ASP A 452 -33.22 18.69 -20.83
N ASP A 453 -32.56 17.85 -20.04
CA ASP A 453 -32.78 17.67 -18.60
C ASP A 453 -31.98 18.67 -17.75
N GLY A 454 -31.08 19.46 -18.36
CA GLY A 454 -30.30 20.50 -17.74
C GLY A 454 -28.97 20.00 -17.12
N TYR A 455 -28.52 18.82 -17.50
CA TYR A 455 -27.20 18.29 -17.16
C TYR A 455 -26.19 18.59 -18.26
N TYR A 456 -24.93 18.83 -17.89
CA TYR A 456 -23.88 18.91 -18.87
C TYR A 456 -23.56 17.53 -19.42
N THR A 457 -23.40 17.47 -20.74
CA THR A 457 -23.08 16.24 -21.46
C THR A 457 -22.09 16.54 -22.58
N PHE A 458 -21.30 15.56 -22.96
CA PHE A 458 -20.45 15.58 -24.14
C PHE A 458 -20.36 14.19 -24.74
N THR A 459 -19.76 14.05 -25.92
CA THR A 459 -19.60 12.73 -26.56
C THR A 459 -18.17 12.52 -27.00
N ILE A 460 -17.55 11.44 -26.54
CA ILE A 460 -16.24 10.98 -26.98
C ILE A 460 -16.38 10.36 -28.38
N ALA A 461 -15.42 10.63 -29.28
CA ALA A 461 -15.44 10.06 -30.63
C ALA A 461 -15.29 8.53 -30.59
N GLN A 462 -16.06 7.83 -31.43
CA GLN A 462 -16.12 6.36 -31.45
C GLN A 462 -14.75 5.70 -31.66
N GLU A 463 -13.89 6.32 -32.48
CA GLU A 463 -12.53 5.86 -32.72
C GLU A 463 -11.61 5.98 -31.49
N SER A 464 -11.96 6.84 -30.54
CA SER A 464 -11.19 7.05 -29.29
C SER A 464 -11.66 6.16 -28.12
N LEU A 465 -12.86 5.58 -28.17
CA LEU A 465 -13.41 4.78 -27.06
C LEU A 465 -12.51 3.61 -26.62
N PRO A 466 -11.82 2.88 -27.52
CA PRO A 466 -10.90 1.84 -27.10
C PRO A 466 -9.75 2.35 -26.22
N ASN A 467 -9.38 3.63 -26.38
CA ASN A 467 -8.27 4.26 -25.66
C ASN A 467 -8.69 4.94 -24.35
N VAL A 468 -9.99 5.01 -24.03
CA VAL A 468 -10.48 5.60 -22.77
C VAL A 468 -10.34 4.59 -21.64
N ALA A 469 -9.57 4.94 -20.61
CA ALA A 469 -9.45 4.15 -19.40
C ALA A 469 -10.54 4.49 -18.38
N SER A 470 -10.71 5.80 -18.10
CA SER A 470 -11.72 6.31 -17.18
C SER A 470 -12.21 7.70 -17.59
N VAL A 471 -13.33 8.13 -17.01
CA VAL A 471 -13.84 9.48 -17.11
C VAL A 471 -14.18 9.97 -15.71
N GLN A 472 -13.75 11.18 -15.39
CA GLN A 472 -13.98 11.80 -14.09
C GLN A 472 -14.38 13.26 -14.25
N TYR A 473 -14.89 13.88 -13.19
CA TYR A 473 -14.99 15.33 -13.12
C TYR A 473 -14.13 15.88 -11.98
N ASN A 474 -13.63 17.09 -12.15
CA ASN A 474 -12.82 17.82 -11.18
C ASN A 474 -13.59 19.03 -10.71
N LEU A 475 -13.68 19.24 -9.41
CA LEU A 475 -14.41 20.34 -8.80
C LEU A 475 -13.45 21.42 -8.30
N TYR A 476 -13.78 22.68 -8.61
CA TYR A 476 -13.04 23.85 -8.16
C TYR A 476 -13.96 24.86 -7.52
N MET A 477 -13.44 25.58 -6.53
CA MET A 477 -14.14 26.67 -5.85
C MET A 477 -13.46 28.00 -6.14
N LYS A 478 -14.24 29.04 -6.42
CA LYS A 478 -13.75 30.42 -6.53
C LYS A 478 -14.00 31.15 -5.22
N PHE A 479 -12.90 31.60 -4.57
CA PHE A 479 -12.99 32.36 -3.32
C PHE A 479 -13.35 33.83 -3.57
N ASP A 480 -12.64 34.48 -4.49
CA ASP A 480 -12.83 35.87 -4.88
C ASP A 480 -12.28 36.11 -6.31
N ASP A 481 -12.32 37.35 -6.79
CA ASP A 481 -11.88 37.69 -8.15
C ASP A 481 -10.34 37.79 -8.30
N GLU A 482 -9.59 37.77 -7.20
CA GLU A 482 -8.13 37.92 -7.19
C GLU A 482 -7.41 36.59 -6.91
N THR A 483 -8.12 35.62 -6.34
CA THR A 483 -7.56 34.31 -5.96
C THR A 483 -7.73 33.31 -7.11
N PRO A 484 -6.67 32.55 -7.47
CA PRO A 484 -6.79 31.41 -8.36
C PRO A 484 -7.81 30.38 -7.88
N LEU A 485 -8.18 29.44 -8.73
CA LEU A 485 -9.17 28.43 -8.35
C LEU A 485 -8.62 27.48 -7.29
N VAL A 486 -9.45 27.18 -6.30
CA VAL A 486 -9.14 26.16 -5.28
C VAL A 486 -9.68 24.82 -5.76
N TYR A 487 -8.78 23.86 -5.92
CA TYR A 487 -9.13 22.49 -6.28
C TYR A 487 -9.71 21.76 -5.07
N LEU A 488 -10.90 21.20 -5.23
CA LEU A 488 -11.58 20.43 -4.20
C LEU A 488 -11.45 18.92 -4.41
N GLY A 489 -10.97 18.49 -5.58
CA GLY A 489 -10.76 17.08 -5.87
C GLY A 489 -11.50 16.58 -7.11
N SER A 490 -11.44 15.28 -7.32
CA SER A 490 -12.08 14.57 -8.42
C SER A 490 -13.06 13.51 -7.91
N ASP A 491 -14.02 13.17 -8.78
CA ASP A 491 -14.96 12.09 -8.57
C ASP A 491 -15.33 11.47 -9.91
N ASN A 492 -15.65 10.20 -9.93
CA ASN A 492 -16.06 9.43 -11.11
C ASN A 492 -17.56 9.13 -11.12
N TRP A 493 -18.35 9.70 -10.24
CA TRP A 493 -19.82 9.56 -10.23
C TRP A 493 -20.43 10.30 -11.42
N LEU A 494 -20.34 9.67 -12.59
CA LEU A 494 -20.83 10.13 -13.88
C LEU A 494 -21.65 9.04 -14.55
N ASP A 495 -22.61 9.44 -15.39
CA ASP A 495 -23.27 8.51 -16.32
C ASP A 495 -22.45 8.46 -17.62
N TYR A 496 -21.66 7.38 -17.77
CA TYR A 496 -20.80 7.13 -18.93
C TYR A 496 -21.22 5.86 -19.66
N ASP A 497 -21.68 6.02 -20.90
CA ASP A 497 -21.99 4.93 -21.82
C ASP A 497 -20.75 4.62 -22.68
N ASP A 498 -20.04 3.56 -22.36
CA ASP A 498 -18.81 3.12 -23.02
C ASP A 498 -19.02 2.64 -24.48
N GLN A 499 -20.28 2.38 -24.90
CA GLN A 499 -20.61 1.97 -26.27
C GLN A 499 -20.86 3.17 -27.16
N THR A 500 -21.49 4.22 -26.64
CA THR A 500 -21.83 5.42 -27.41
C THR A 500 -20.86 6.57 -27.20
N GLY A 501 -20.06 6.52 -26.12
CA GLY A 501 -19.14 7.59 -25.74
C GLY A 501 -19.83 8.79 -25.08
N VAL A 502 -21.12 8.69 -24.78
CA VAL A 502 -21.87 9.77 -24.13
C VAL A 502 -21.54 9.80 -22.65
N VAL A 503 -21.13 10.97 -22.17
CA VAL A 503 -20.88 11.25 -20.76
C VAL A 503 -21.87 12.31 -20.29
N THR A 504 -22.50 12.07 -19.14
CA THR A 504 -23.46 13.02 -18.57
C THR A 504 -23.13 13.25 -17.09
N ASP A 505 -23.03 14.52 -16.70
CA ASP A 505 -22.87 14.96 -15.33
C ASP A 505 -24.12 14.63 -14.50
N THR A 506 -23.94 13.94 -13.37
CA THR A 506 -25.00 13.67 -12.39
C THR A 506 -24.85 14.51 -11.11
N PHE A 507 -23.89 15.41 -11.04
CA PHE A 507 -23.55 16.20 -9.86
C PHE A 507 -24.70 17.06 -9.36
N GLN A 508 -25.06 16.91 -8.09
CA GLN A 508 -26.20 17.56 -7.44
C GLN A 508 -25.83 18.65 -6.42
N GLY A 509 -24.53 18.98 -6.33
CA GLY A 509 -24.02 20.02 -5.45
C GLY A 509 -23.80 19.57 -4.00
N TYR A 510 -23.53 18.31 -3.78
CA TYR A 510 -23.06 17.77 -2.50
C TYR A 510 -21.55 17.54 -2.56
N TRP A 511 -20.87 17.71 -1.42
CA TRP A 511 -19.43 17.46 -1.34
C TRP A 511 -19.00 17.10 0.09
N PRO A 512 -18.04 16.19 0.27
CA PRO A 512 -17.54 15.83 1.59
C PRO A 512 -16.96 17.00 2.37
N ALA A 513 -17.29 17.05 3.66
CA ALA A 513 -16.91 18.13 4.55
C ALA A 513 -16.73 17.62 5.99
N LEU A 514 -15.96 18.37 6.76
CA LEU A 514 -15.93 18.24 8.21
C LEU A 514 -17.31 18.64 8.82
N PRO A 515 -17.64 18.23 10.06
CA PRO A 515 -18.94 18.52 10.67
C PRO A 515 -19.30 20.01 10.83
N ASP A 516 -18.32 20.92 10.76
CA ASP A 516 -18.56 22.37 10.76
C ASP A 516 -18.86 22.95 9.37
N GLY A 517 -18.81 22.12 8.32
CA GLY A 517 -19.04 22.50 6.94
C GLY A 517 -17.79 22.90 6.17
N SER A 518 -16.60 22.80 6.75
CA SER A 518 -15.33 22.96 6.03
C SER A 518 -15.20 21.85 4.99
N LEU A 519 -15.18 22.20 3.70
CA LEU A 519 -15.05 21.24 2.61
C LEU A 519 -13.70 20.53 2.69
N LEU A 520 -13.63 19.31 2.19
CA LEU A 520 -12.41 18.52 2.09
C LEU A 520 -11.95 18.47 0.62
N SER A 521 -10.64 18.53 0.40
CA SER A 521 -10.08 18.07 -0.87
C SER A 521 -10.24 16.57 -0.93
N MET A 522 -10.65 16.03 -2.07
CA MET A 522 -11.01 14.62 -2.19
C MET A 522 -10.24 13.97 -3.34
N TYR A 523 -9.45 12.95 -3.00
CA TYR A 523 -8.74 12.10 -3.96
C TYR A 523 -9.23 10.67 -3.78
N VAL A 524 -9.59 10.01 -4.88
CA VAL A 524 -9.97 8.60 -4.86
C VAL A 524 -8.71 7.75 -4.67
N VAL A 525 -8.68 6.95 -3.61
CA VAL A 525 -7.61 5.99 -3.33
C VAL A 525 -7.95 4.64 -3.94
N GLU A 526 -9.16 4.17 -3.70
CA GLU A 526 -9.64 2.86 -4.16
C GLU A 526 -11.15 2.89 -4.38
N GLU A 527 -11.60 2.23 -5.42
CA GLU A 527 -13.02 2.02 -5.70
C GLU A 527 -13.33 0.53 -5.84
N SER A 528 -14.39 0.08 -5.20
CA SER A 528 -14.88 -1.30 -5.26
C SER A 528 -16.40 -1.34 -5.50
N GLU A 529 -16.97 -2.54 -5.62
CA GLU A 529 -18.43 -2.71 -5.72
C GLU A 529 -19.18 -2.32 -4.44
N ASP A 530 -18.50 -2.30 -3.28
CA ASP A 530 -19.13 -2.11 -1.96
C ASP A 530 -18.77 -0.77 -1.31
N TYR A 531 -17.68 -0.12 -1.73
CA TYR A 531 -17.18 1.13 -1.12
C TYR A 531 -16.23 1.88 -2.06
N THR A 532 -16.03 3.17 -1.77
CA THR A 532 -14.89 3.97 -2.26
C THR A 532 -14.13 4.55 -1.09
N ILE A 533 -12.80 4.42 -1.10
CA ILE A 533 -11.89 5.07 -0.15
C ILE A 533 -11.36 6.36 -0.76
N PHE A 534 -11.38 7.41 0.05
CA PHE A 534 -10.88 8.73 -0.29
C PHE A 534 -9.77 9.16 0.66
N SER A 535 -8.90 10.00 0.16
CA SER A 535 -7.89 10.72 0.92
C SER A 535 -8.10 12.22 0.82
N SER A 536 -7.77 12.94 1.88
CA SER A 536 -7.80 14.39 1.92
C SER A 536 -6.60 14.92 2.70
N PRO A 537 -5.74 15.76 2.10
CA PRO A 537 -4.62 16.33 2.82
C PRO A 537 -5.10 17.29 3.91
N ILE A 538 -4.54 17.14 5.10
CA ILE A 538 -4.90 17.92 6.29
C ILE A 538 -3.66 18.27 7.11
N VAL A 539 -3.83 19.20 8.05
CA VAL A 539 -2.95 19.34 9.20
C VAL A 539 -3.67 18.79 10.43
N LEU A 540 -3.16 17.73 11.01
CA LEU A 540 -3.66 17.13 12.26
C LEU A 540 -2.76 17.56 13.42
N ASN A 541 -3.30 18.29 14.41
CA ASN A 541 -2.55 18.78 15.59
C ASN A 541 -1.26 19.55 15.30
N GLY A 542 -1.08 20.03 14.08
CA GLY A 542 0.08 20.81 13.64
C GLY A 542 1.05 20.08 12.71
N GLN A 543 0.82 18.80 12.45
CA GLN A 543 1.55 17.98 11.47
C GLN A 543 0.71 17.79 10.21
N GLU A 544 1.32 17.84 9.05
CA GLU A 544 0.70 17.54 7.75
C GLU A 544 0.57 16.04 7.62
N THR A 545 -0.58 15.57 7.14
CA THR A 545 -0.95 14.16 6.97
C THR A 545 -2.17 14.07 6.06
N ASN A 546 -2.66 12.87 5.80
CA ASN A 546 -3.84 12.63 4.96
C ASN A 546 -4.97 11.98 5.78
N LEU A 547 -6.15 12.59 5.77
CA LEU A 547 -7.35 12.00 6.36
C LEU A 547 -7.93 10.97 5.39
N ARG A 548 -7.89 9.69 5.76
CA ARG A 548 -8.56 8.61 5.02
C ARG A 548 -9.98 8.40 5.52
N PHE A 549 -10.91 8.30 4.60
CA PHE A 549 -12.32 8.04 4.87
C PHE A 549 -12.94 7.26 3.72
N ALA A 550 -13.97 6.49 4.01
CA ALA A 550 -14.66 5.67 3.04
C ALA A 550 -16.13 6.05 2.92
N TYR A 551 -16.70 5.90 1.72
CA TYR A 551 -18.13 5.85 1.51
C TYR A 551 -18.52 4.40 1.26
N LEU A 552 -19.29 3.83 2.18
CA LEU A 552 -19.80 2.46 2.08
C LEU A 552 -21.13 2.51 1.34
N TYR A 553 -21.24 1.78 0.26
CA TYR A 553 -22.48 1.72 -0.53
C TYR A 553 -23.57 0.92 0.20
N GLY A 554 -24.80 1.44 0.20
CA GLY A 554 -25.95 0.75 0.75
C GLY A 554 -26.68 -0.10 -0.29
N GLU A 555 -27.81 -0.70 0.13
CA GLU A 555 -28.70 -1.43 -0.81
C GLU A 555 -29.35 -0.50 -1.85
N THR A 556 -29.42 0.81 -1.58
CA THR A 556 -29.92 1.86 -2.48
C THR A 556 -28.97 3.05 -2.46
N GLU A 557 -29.04 3.91 -3.47
CA GLU A 557 -28.22 5.14 -3.57
C GLU A 557 -28.33 6.09 -2.37
N ASP A 558 -29.42 6.02 -1.60
CA ASP A 558 -29.68 6.88 -0.44
C ASP A 558 -29.22 6.26 0.90
N ASP A 559 -28.79 4.99 0.93
CA ASP A 559 -28.51 4.23 2.15
C ASP A 559 -27.00 4.13 2.46
N GLY A 560 -26.14 4.83 1.73
CA GLY A 560 -24.69 4.80 1.95
C GLY A 560 -24.27 5.53 3.23
N GLU A 561 -23.11 5.16 3.79
CA GLU A 561 -22.59 5.70 5.04
C GLU A 561 -21.11 6.11 4.91
N TRP A 562 -20.79 7.30 5.42
CA TRP A 562 -19.42 7.76 5.56
C TRP A 562 -18.75 7.14 6.79
N MET A 563 -17.50 6.72 6.65
CA MET A 563 -16.68 6.18 7.73
C MET A 563 -15.27 6.80 7.69
N VAL A 564 -14.82 7.34 8.82
CA VAL A 564 -13.43 7.79 8.98
C VAL A 564 -12.55 6.59 9.31
N LEU A 565 -11.48 6.40 8.54
CA LEU A 565 -10.52 5.32 8.74
C LEU A 565 -9.39 5.76 9.68
N GLY A 566 -8.91 7.00 9.56
CA GLY A 566 -7.81 7.56 10.35
C GLY A 566 -7.05 8.64 9.59
N ALA A 567 -5.88 9.01 10.10
CA ALA A 567 -4.93 9.83 9.38
C ALA A 567 -3.66 9.01 9.07
N TRP A 568 -3.17 9.13 7.85
CA TRP A 568 -2.01 8.39 7.34
C TRP A 568 -1.03 9.33 6.64
N ASP A 569 0.25 9.22 7.00
CA ASP A 569 1.26 10.16 6.51
C ASP A 569 1.66 9.89 5.05
N GLY A 570 1.38 8.70 4.53
CA GLY A 570 1.58 8.38 3.11
C GLY A 570 2.86 7.58 2.84
N ILE A 571 3.33 7.70 1.62
CA ILE A 571 4.62 7.21 1.16
C ILE A 571 5.63 8.34 1.38
N ASP A 572 6.75 8.05 2.00
CA ASP A 572 7.83 9.02 2.18
C ASP A 572 8.53 9.32 0.84
N ASP A 573 8.56 10.59 0.46
CA ASP A 573 9.07 11.03 -0.85
C ASP A 573 10.57 10.74 -1.08
N GLU A 574 11.37 10.60 0.00
CA GLU A 574 12.81 10.37 -0.10
C GLU A 574 13.14 8.88 -0.17
N SER A 575 12.46 8.06 0.62
CA SER A 575 12.73 6.63 0.75
C SER A 575 11.81 5.73 -0.09
N GLY A 576 10.64 6.25 -0.50
CA GLY A 576 9.58 5.47 -1.17
C GLY A 576 8.90 4.44 -0.25
N GLN A 577 9.13 4.49 1.06
CA GLN A 577 8.54 3.55 2.01
C GLN A 577 7.21 4.06 2.56
N ALA A 578 6.30 3.13 2.80
CA ALA A 578 4.98 3.42 3.33
C ALA A 578 5.01 3.56 4.86
N ASP A 579 4.39 4.61 5.39
CA ASP A 579 4.18 4.70 6.84
C ASP A 579 3.30 3.53 7.32
N LYS A 580 3.72 2.90 8.42
CA LYS A 580 3.01 1.77 9.04
C LYS A 580 1.88 2.24 9.96
N GLU A 581 1.91 3.50 10.41
CA GLU A 581 1.01 4.01 11.43
C GLU A 581 -0.23 4.70 10.84
N MET A 582 -1.42 4.17 11.15
CA MET A 582 -2.70 4.84 10.93
C MET A 582 -3.15 5.53 12.22
N THR A 583 -3.03 6.85 12.28
CA THR A 583 -3.38 7.62 13.47
C THR A 583 -4.89 7.73 13.66
N GLU A 584 -5.42 7.20 14.76
CA GLU A 584 -6.83 7.35 15.14
C GLU A 584 -7.18 8.82 15.43
N ILE A 585 -8.24 9.32 14.81
CA ILE A 585 -8.75 10.69 15.08
C ILE A 585 -9.53 10.72 16.38
N LYS A 586 -9.04 11.47 17.35
CA LYS A 586 -9.59 11.51 18.72
C LYS A 586 -10.32 12.82 19.03
N LYS A 587 -11.28 12.73 19.94
CA LYS A 587 -11.96 13.92 20.46
C LYS A 587 -10.95 14.91 21.04
N GLY A 588 -10.98 16.13 20.55
CA GLY A 588 -10.11 17.22 20.99
C GLY A 588 -8.99 17.54 20.01
N ASP A 589 -8.70 16.62 19.07
CA ASP A 589 -7.79 16.89 17.96
C ASP A 589 -8.21 18.09 17.15
N VAL A 590 -7.26 18.68 16.45
CA VAL A 590 -7.48 19.85 15.60
C VAL A 590 -7.13 19.49 14.17
N ILE A 591 -8.13 19.46 13.30
CA ILE A 591 -7.99 19.24 11.87
C ILE A 591 -8.05 20.58 11.14
N CYS A 592 -7.17 20.79 10.17
CA CYS A 592 -7.18 21.92 9.27
C CYS A 592 -7.03 21.39 7.84
N PRO A 593 -8.06 21.48 6.97
CA PRO A 593 -7.95 21.04 5.59
C PRO A 593 -6.84 21.77 4.84
N ILE A 594 -6.15 21.07 3.95
CA ILE A 594 -5.19 21.64 2.99
C ILE A 594 -5.86 21.63 1.62
N TYR A 595 -5.74 22.74 0.91
CA TYR A 595 -6.28 22.90 -0.43
C TYR A 595 -5.19 23.27 -1.41
N VAL A 596 -5.25 22.71 -2.59
CA VAL A 596 -4.39 23.10 -3.70
C VAL A 596 -5.05 24.24 -4.47
N VAL A 597 -4.31 25.30 -4.67
CA VAL A 597 -4.70 26.47 -5.47
C VAL A 597 -3.98 26.38 -6.80
N VAL A 598 -4.74 26.48 -7.88
CA VAL A 598 -4.24 26.34 -9.25
C VAL A 598 -4.32 27.68 -9.97
N ASP A 599 -3.18 28.17 -10.41
CA ASP A 599 -3.11 29.33 -11.31
C ASP A 599 -3.44 28.92 -12.74
N GLN A 600 -4.53 29.43 -13.27
CA GLN A 600 -5.05 29.03 -14.59
C GLN A 600 -4.20 29.53 -15.78
N GLU A 601 -3.33 30.53 -15.56
CA GLU A 601 -2.50 31.07 -16.64
C GLU A 601 -1.15 30.34 -16.73
N SER A 602 -0.55 30.03 -15.57
CA SER A 602 0.77 29.39 -15.51
C SER A 602 0.69 27.88 -15.29
N GLY A 603 -0.43 27.35 -14.76
CA GLY A 603 -0.54 25.98 -14.29
C GLY A 603 0.17 25.71 -12.98
N GLU A 604 0.81 26.73 -12.37
CA GLU A 604 1.48 26.56 -11.07
C GLU A 604 0.49 26.27 -9.96
N THR A 605 0.86 25.39 -9.05
CA THR A 605 0.08 25.02 -7.88
C THR A 605 0.72 25.55 -6.60
N THR A 606 -0.10 25.94 -5.63
CA THR A 606 0.33 26.30 -4.28
C THR A 606 -0.67 25.77 -3.27
N GLU A 607 -0.22 25.49 -2.05
CA GLU A 607 -1.09 25.02 -1.00
C GLU A 607 -1.56 26.16 -0.07
N ILE A 608 -2.83 26.08 0.32
CA ILE A 608 -3.39 26.94 1.37
C ILE A 608 -4.06 26.09 2.45
N LYS A 609 -4.03 26.58 3.68
CA LYS A 609 -4.67 25.93 4.84
C LYS A 609 -6.01 26.57 5.12
N GLY A 610 -7.04 25.74 5.31
CA GLY A 610 -8.38 26.15 5.69
C GLY A 610 -8.52 26.53 7.17
N ASP A 611 -9.75 26.62 7.64
CA ASP A 611 -10.05 26.90 9.05
C ASP A 611 -9.82 25.66 9.93
N LYS A 612 -9.48 25.92 11.20
CA LYS A 612 -9.23 24.87 12.19
C LYS A 612 -10.53 24.34 12.77
N TYR A 613 -10.81 23.07 12.55
CA TYR A 613 -11.90 22.33 13.17
C TYR A 613 -11.38 21.56 14.40
N ARG A 614 -12.08 21.66 15.54
CA ARG A 614 -11.78 20.84 16.72
C ARG A 614 -12.72 19.63 16.77
N VAL A 615 -12.14 18.44 16.73
CA VAL A 615 -12.85 17.16 16.72
C VAL A 615 -13.76 17.00 17.93
N GLY A 616 -15.03 16.75 17.66
CA GLY A 616 -16.07 16.52 18.65
C GLY A 616 -16.16 15.07 19.11
N LYS A 617 -17.29 14.72 19.75
CA LYS A 617 -17.64 13.34 20.05
C LYS A 617 -18.39 12.76 18.84
N ASN A 618 -18.09 11.52 18.47
CA ASN A 618 -18.65 10.83 17.28
C ASN A 618 -18.31 11.62 16.00
N PHE A 619 -17.01 11.79 15.76
CA PHE A 619 -16.50 12.41 14.54
C PHE A 619 -16.77 11.51 13.34
N ASN A 620 -17.29 12.09 12.27
CA ASN A 620 -17.44 11.45 10.96
C ASN A 620 -17.50 12.52 9.87
N ILE A 621 -17.31 12.12 8.63
CA ILE A 621 -17.48 12.99 7.46
C ILE A 621 -18.97 13.27 7.26
N THR A 622 -19.28 14.45 6.77
CA THR A 622 -20.61 14.88 6.36
C THR A 622 -20.59 15.23 4.89
N GLU A 623 -21.74 15.21 4.26
CA GLU A 623 -21.89 15.56 2.85
C GLU A 623 -22.95 16.67 2.71
N PRO A 624 -22.64 17.90 3.12
CA PRO A 624 -23.55 19.02 2.96
C PRO A 624 -23.65 19.45 1.50
N LYS A 625 -24.68 20.22 1.19
CA LYS A 625 -24.67 21.00 -0.05
C LYS A 625 -23.55 22.02 -0.03
N LEU A 626 -22.95 22.25 -1.19
CA LEU A 626 -21.94 23.29 -1.36
C LEU A 626 -22.46 24.63 -0.83
N PRO A 627 -21.62 25.43 -0.16
CA PRO A 627 -21.91 26.80 0.24
C PRO A 627 -22.34 27.69 -0.94
N GLU A 628 -23.01 28.83 -0.63
CA GLU A 628 -23.27 29.85 -1.65
C GLU A 628 -21.98 30.35 -2.26
N GLY A 629 -21.84 30.24 -3.59
CA GLY A 629 -20.63 30.69 -4.28
C GLY A 629 -20.60 30.32 -5.75
N GLU A 630 -19.56 30.73 -6.40
CA GLU A 630 -19.20 30.37 -7.77
C GLU A 630 -18.23 29.19 -7.74
N TYR A 631 -18.52 28.19 -8.56
CA TYR A 631 -17.77 26.97 -8.69
C TYR A 631 -17.50 26.69 -10.16
N TYR A 632 -16.48 25.86 -10.38
CA TYR A 632 -16.15 25.37 -11.70
C TYR A 632 -15.95 23.87 -11.63
N TYR A 633 -16.24 23.19 -12.71
CA TYR A 633 -15.78 21.83 -12.91
C TYR A 633 -15.28 21.63 -14.34
N SER A 634 -14.46 20.60 -14.51
CA SER A 634 -13.94 20.14 -15.78
C SER A 634 -14.10 18.64 -15.84
N PHE A 635 -14.46 18.10 -17.00
CA PHE A 635 -14.34 16.68 -17.22
C PHE A 635 -12.90 16.30 -17.53
N GLY A 636 -12.42 15.24 -16.91
CA GLY A 636 -11.15 14.59 -17.20
C GLY A 636 -11.38 13.25 -17.87
N ILE A 637 -10.63 12.94 -18.90
CA ILE A 637 -10.69 11.69 -19.64
C ILE A 637 -9.32 11.07 -19.63
N ASP A 638 -9.14 9.99 -18.88
CA ASP A 638 -7.88 9.27 -18.81
C ASP A 638 -7.75 8.31 -19.98
N ASP A 639 -6.61 8.31 -20.60
CA ASP A 639 -6.28 7.31 -21.60
C ASP A 639 -5.65 6.04 -20.98
N LEU A 640 -5.40 5.04 -21.81
CA LEU A 640 -4.82 3.77 -21.36
C LEU A 640 -3.42 3.89 -20.76
N PHE A 641 -2.73 4.99 -21.04
CA PHE A 641 -1.35 5.24 -20.60
C PHE A 641 -1.27 6.12 -19.36
N GLY A 642 -2.42 6.56 -18.81
CA GLY A 642 -2.46 7.41 -17.63
C GLY A 642 -2.45 8.91 -17.92
N SER A 643 -2.46 9.33 -19.17
CA SER A 643 -2.57 10.73 -19.53
C SER A 643 -4.02 11.20 -19.45
N THR A 644 -4.28 12.34 -18.79
CA THR A 644 -5.63 12.90 -18.64
C THR A 644 -5.85 14.06 -19.62
N LYS A 645 -6.91 13.98 -20.41
CA LYS A 645 -7.41 15.11 -21.19
C LYS A 645 -8.50 15.84 -20.41
N TYR A 646 -8.25 17.10 -20.09
CA TYR A 646 -9.24 17.96 -19.48
C TYR A 646 -10.04 18.73 -20.54
N LEU A 647 -11.35 18.79 -20.35
CA LEU A 647 -12.21 19.67 -21.12
C LEU A 647 -12.23 21.08 -20.48
N ASP A 648 -12.77 22.05 -21.20
CA ASP A 648 -12.87 23.42 -20.73
C ASP A 648 -13.63 23.51 -19.40
N LEU A 649 -13.23 24.46 -18.54
CA LEU A 649 -13.89 24.71 -17.28
C LEU A 649 -15.33 25.22 -17.49
N ILE A 650 -16.25 24.61 -16.76
CA ILE A 650 -17.66 24.98 -16.75
C ILE A 650 -18.00 25.64 -15.43
N SER A 651 -18.48 26.89 -15.48
CA SER A 651 -18.89 27.59 -14.28
C SER A 651 -20.34 27.27 -13.91
N PHE A 652 -20.60 27.20 -12.59
CA PHE A 652 -21.95 27.11 -12.05
C PHE A 652 -22.03 27.89 -10.72
N TRP A 653 -23.25 28.26 -10.34
CA TRP A 653 -23.52 29.01 -9.13
C TRP A 653 -24.35 28.20 -8.14
N VAL A 654 -23.95 28.19 -6.89
CA VAL A 654 -24.73 27.63 -5.79
C VAL A 654 -25.37 28.78 -4.99
N ASN A 655 -26.67 28.78 -4.85
CA ASN A 655 -27.37 29.82 -4.09
C ASN A 655 -27.47 29.50 -2.60
N LYS A 656 -27.94 30.46 -1.78
CA LYS A 656 -28.13 30.30 -0.30
C LYS A 656 -28.96 29.09 0.13
N LYS A 657 -29.69 28.46 -0.75
CA LYS A 657 -30.49 27.26 -0.47
C LYS A 657 -29.79 25.98 -0.94
N GLY A 658 -28.52 26.07 -1.37
CA GLY A 658 -27.79 24.95 -1.92
C GLY A 658 -28.35 24.47 -3.28
N LYS A 659 -29.06 25.31 -4.01
CA LYS A 659 -29.53 24.95 -5.34
C LYS A 659 -28.46 25.33 -6.36
N VAL A 660 -28.02 24.34 -7.13
CA VAL A 660 -27.13 24.51 -8.27
C VAL A 660 -27.88 25.20 -9.41
N GLY A 661 -27.33 26.30 -9.89
CA GLY A 661 -27.75 27.01 -11.07
C GLY A 661 -26.65 26.95 -12.10
N LYS A 662 -26.87 26.26 -13.22
CA LYS A 662 -25.94 26.21 -14.33
C LYS A 662 -26.07 27.50 -15.16
N LEU A 663 -24.95 28.13 -15.48
CA LEU A 663 -24.88 29.41 -16.20
C LEU A 663 -24.94 29.19 -17.71
#